data_b52f4aa09fa90b8f74963749312aad20
#
_entry.id   b52f4aa09fa90b8f74963749312aad20
#
_cell.length_a   1.000
_cell.length_b   1.000
_cell.length_c   1.000
_cell.angle_alpha   90.00
_cell.angle_beta   90.00
_cell.angle_gamma   90.00
#
_symmetry.space_group_name_H-M   'P 1'
#
loop_
_entity.id
_entity.type
_entity.pdbx_description
1 polymer ?
#
loop_
_entity_poly.entity_id
_entity_poly.type
_entity_poly.pdbx_seq_one_letter_code
_entity_poly.pdbx_strand_id
1 'polypeptide(L)'
;MKKITRYSLIVLLFSALIGSVTSCSDEPDSSNYYTFTGEMMSEYLQTHEQYSRFATIVERAGLMDLLSAYGAYTCFPPINEAFDAYLQKKGLSSIDQLSDADCDTIARTHLVSNMYSTSEMNDGVLTTANMNRRYIEITHDLDADSNAVVFLNRSGHIIFSLQDDSVENGIVQPINVVLESSNRMLPDVMELNPTISLFTEALRATGLRDSMFKYRDDSYDASEYPRYKYVSHVNKETATAPDDKKYGFTAFVPTDVVFKSNYGISDLRGMYNKACEIYDEVYPEDANATYHSFDSLTHRKNPLNRFIAYHILDRDVKGWNYLTPLNDIGIITTVMNPVDWYETMLPHTMLKFEHLTVRKYAGSMGKIGERYVNRRYDDEYSIPGALISRTIEEDYTQDALNGRYFYVDDILAFSTQTRDIVDNCRIRMDFSTIFPELMTNDIRQNGNPSVQDPDYDETAKYGRNYYFPDGYLKNVKCSGYFVYRRPHNYYDSYEGDEMNLFGNYDITFKIPPVPYEGEWQIRMGYASESTRGIAQIYFDGQPQGIPLDMTVQLDNASILGSDWVSSYSSMTQTELSADQKALKNKGYYRGAAGGYRYNGAGGSTTTIFATQSWTFRIVLCTVHLDPNEDHYLRIRSVSSKMGNDNEFMLDYLELVPKSIYGVTDEGQIEDML
;
A
#
# COMPACT_ATOMS: atom_id res chain seq x y z
N MET A 1 -21.14 75.43 36.11
CA MET A 1 -20.31 74.29 36.45
C MET A 1 -20.64 73.01 35.62
N LYS A 2 -21.88 72.72 35.18
CA LYS A 2 -22.20 71.48 34.41
C LYS A 2 -21.78 71.44 32.92
N LYS A 3 -21.42 72.60 32.30
CA LYS A 3 -20.97 72.65 30.91
C LYS A 3 -19.43 72.45 30.74
N ILE A 4 -18.67 72.83 31.72
CA ILE A 4 -17.18 72.68 31.70
C ILE A 4 -16.76 71.25 31.86
N THR A 5 -17.46 70.48 32.69
CA THR A 5 -17.20 69.05 32.93
C THR A 5 -17.49 68.16 31.71
N ARG A 6 -18.41 68.56 30.82
CA ARG A 6 -18.73 67.82 29.59
C ARG A 6 -17.65 67.98 28.51
N TYR A 7 -17.08 69.17 28.42
CA TYR A 7 -15.98 69.41 27.46
C TYR A 7 -14.66 68.79 27.89
N SER A 8 -14.39 68.78 29.21
CA SER A 8 -13.23 68.07 29.73
C SER A 8 -13.30 66.53 29.52
N LEU A 9 -14.51 65.96 29.61
CA LEU A 9 -14.71 64.51 29.33
C LEU A 9 -14.58 64.18 27.87
N ILE A 10 -15.02 65.06 26.98
CA ILE A 10 -14.91 64.88 25.51
C ILE A 10 -13.44 65.04 25.05
N VAL A 11 -12.70 65.98 25.64
CA VAL A 11 -11.27 66.13 25.34
C VAL A 11 -10.46 64.94 25.88
N LEU A 12 -10.79 64.39 27.06
CA LEU A 12 -10.16 63.18 27.57
C LEU A 12 -10.48 61.93 26.74
N LEU A 13 -11.71 61.80 26.21
CA LEU A 13 -12.11 60.70 25.29
C LEU A 13 -11.41 60.83 23.92
N PHE A 14 -11.24 62.08 23.43
CA PHE A 14 -10.53 62.31 22.17
C PHE A 14 -9.00 62.10 22.28
N SER A 15 -8.40 62.45 23.41
CA SER A 15 -6.98 62.15 23.66
C SER A 15 -6.74 60.65 23.90
N ALA A 16 -7.70 59.90 24.45
CA ALA A 16 -7.63 58.42 24.57
C ALA A 16 -7.81 57.73 23.21
N LEU A 17 -8.58 58.32 22.27
CA LEU A 17 -8.75 57.80 20.91
C LEU A 17 -7.54 58.05 20.00
N ILE A 18 -6.79 59.13 20.25
CA ILE A 18 -5.56 59.46 19.48
C ILE A 18 -4.38 58.60 19.97
N GLY A 19 -4.38 58.18 21.22
CA GLY A 19 -3.37 57.26 21.78
C GLY A 19 -3.51 55.81 21.30
N SER A 20 -4.64 55.43 20.68
CA SER A 20 -4.88 54.03 20.19
C SER A 20 -4.60 53.86 18.69
N VAL A 21 -4.14 54.86 17.97
CA VAL A 21 -3.74 54.74 16.55
C VAL A 21 -2.24 54.83 16.31
N THR A 22 -1.43 54.80 17.36
CA THR A 22 0.02 54.56 17.23
C THR A 22 0.32 53.09 17.55
N SER A 23 -0.38 52.20 16.89
CA SER A 23 -0.03 50.79 16.90
C SER A 23 0.21 50.35 15.46
N CYS A 24 1.32 49.68 15.35
CA CYS A 24 1.78 48.91 14.21
C CYS A 24 2.37 49.74 13.07
N SER A 25 3.54 50.27 13.28
CA SER A 25 4.61 49.98 12.36
C SER A 25 5.39 48.78 12.92
N ASP A 26 4.76 47.65 12.99
CA ASP A 26 5.49 46.39 12.97
C ASP A 26 5.96 46.23 11.53
N GLU A 27 6.97 46.99 11.14
CA GLU A 27 7.92 46.44 10.19
C GLU A 27 8.43 45.15 10.86
N PRO A 28 8.28 44.02 10.22
CA PRO A 28 8.76 42.76 10.80
C PRO A 28 10.24 42.99 11.15
N ASP A 29 10.56 42.75 12.42
CA ASP A 29 11.94 42.91 12.88
C ASP A 29 12.82 42.04 11.99
N SER A 30 13.70 42.64 11.21
CA SER A 30 14.61 41.91 10.32
C SER A 30 15.52 40.95 11.07
N SER A 31 15.61 41.04 12.39
CA SER A 31 16.26 40.04 13.25
C SER A 31 15.49 38.74 13.39
N ASN A 32 14.19 38.72 13.04
CA ASN A 32 13.36 37.52 13.01
C ASN A 32 13.26 36.86 11.62
N TYR A 33 13.84 37.47 10.60
CA TYR A 33 14.03 36.76 9.35
C TYR A 33 15.22 35.83 9.50
N TYR A 34 14.99 34.54 9.39
CA TYR A 34 16.04 33.54 9.22
C TYR A 34 16.76 33.87 7.91
N THR A 35 17.89 34.59 8.01
CA THR A 35 18.79 34.79 6.88
C THR A 35 19.64 33.53 6.76
N PHE A 36 19.49 32.81 5.68
CA PHE A 36 20.37 31.73 5.33
C PHE A 36 21.81 32.27 5.31
N THR A 37 22.65 31.71 6.17
CA THR A 37 24.08 32.07 6.28
C THR A 37 24.97 30.94 5.79
N GLY A 38 24.38 29.77 5.51
CA GLY A 38 25.04 28.60 4.98
C GLY A 38 24.83 28.44 3.46
N GLU A 39 25.50 27.47 2.90
CA GLU A 39 25.46 27.14 1.48
C GLU A 39 24.16 26.44 1.12
N MET A 40 23.46 26.87 0.07
CA MET A 40 22.28 26.21 -0.47
C MET A 40 22.67 25.06 -1.38
N MET A 41 21.75 24.10 -1.59
CA MET A 41 21.99 22.94 -2.46
C MET A 41 22.49 23.31 -3.86
N SER A 42 21.93 24.36 -4.46
CA SER A 42 22.36 24.86 -5.78
C SER A 42 23.78 25.38 -5.77
N GLU A 43 24.16 26.14 -4.73
CA GLU A 43 25.51 26.70 -4.58
C GLU A 43 26.52 25.59 -4.31
N TYR A 44 26.17 24.61 -3.45
CA TYR A 44 26.99 23.43 -3.18
C TYR A 44 27.34 22.66 -4.45
N LEU A 45 26.36 22.40 -5.31
CA LEU A 45 26.59 21.69 -6.57
C LEU A 45 27.48 22.48 -7.55
N GLN A 46 27.43 23.82 -7.53
CA GLN A 46 28.21 24.66 -8.39
C GLN A 46 29.66 24.90 -7.89
N THR A 47 29.88 24.91 -6.57
CA THR A 47 31.17 25.19 -5.97
C THR A 47 32.07 23.97 -5.85
N HIS A 48 31.47 22.77 -5.80
CA HIS A 48 32.20 21.52 -5.70
C HIS A 48 32.49 20.89 -7.07
N GLU A 49 33.73 21.01 -7.54
CA GLU A 49 34.17 20.61 -8.87
C GLU A 49 33.80 19.17 -9.24
N GLN A 50 33.79 18.26 -8.27
CA GLN A 50 33.47 16.85 -8.46
C GLN A 50 32.02 16.58 -8.92
N TYR A 51 31.13 17.56 -8.76
CA TYR A 51 29.71 17.49 -9.20
C TYR A 51 29.41 18.39 -10.39
N SER A 52 30.42 19.01 -11.01
CA SER A 52 30.25 19.99 -12.09
C SER A 52 29.40 19.49 -13.25
N ARG A 53 29.50 18.20 -13.61
CA ARG A 53 28.66 17.59 -14.65
C ARG A 53 27.21 17.49 -14.22
N PHE A 54 26.97 17.06 -12.98
CA PHE A 54 25.62 17.00 -12.43
C PHE A 54 25.01 18.41 -12.28
N ALA A 55 25.78 19.38 -11.81
CA ALA A 55 25.35 20.78 -11.76
C ALA A 55 24.89 21.30 -13.13
N THR A 56 25.66 21.02 -14.20
CA THR A 56 25.25 21.36 -15.57
C THR A 56 23.95 20.70 -15.98
N ILE A 57 23.73 19.45 -15.60
CA ILE A 57 22.48 18.71 -15.89
C ILE A 57 21.30 19.32 -15.12
N VAL A 58 21.47 19.66 -13.85
CA VAL A 58 20.44 20.30 -13.02
C VAL A 58 20.09 21.70 -13.57
N GLU A 59 21.09 22.45 -14.06
CA GLU A 59 20.88 23.74 -14.71
C GLU A 59 20.07 23.60 -16.01
N ARG A 60 20.43 22.65 -16.88
CA ARG A 60 19.68 22.34 -18.12
C ARG A 60 18.26 21.84 -17.85
N ALA A 61 18.05 21.16 -16.71
CA ALA A 61 16.74 20.73 -16.24
C ALA A 61 15.89 21.88 -15.64
N GLY A 62 16.46 23.10 -15.49
CA GLY A 62 15.78 24.25 -14.89
C GLY A 62 15.48 24.10 -13.41
N LEU A 63 16.25 23.28 -12.67
CA LEU A 63 16.01 23.00 -11.25
C LEU A 63 16.91 23.81 -10.30
N MET A 64 17.86 24.61 -10.81
CA MET A 64 18.75 25.40 -9.95
C MET A 64 18.00 26.41 -9.09
N ASP A 65 16.99 27.07 -9.64
CA ASP A 65 16.18 28.04 -8.88
C ASP A 65 15.41 27.35 -7.74
N LEU A 66 14.89 26.15 -7.98
CA LEU A 66 14.22 25.34 -6.96
C LEU A 66 15.18 24.98 -5.82
N LEU A 67 16.41 24.58 -6.15
CA LEU A 67 17.44 24.20 -5.18
C LEU A 67 18.12 25.39 -4.49
N SER A 68 17.87 26.59 -4.96
CA SER A 68 18.29 27.86 -4.29
C SER A 68 17.24 28.38 -3.33
N ALA A 69 16.02 27.84 -3.37
CA ALA A 69 14.91 28.23 -2.52
C ALA A 69 14.89 27.42 -1.21
N TYR A 70 14.14 27.92 -0.23
CA TYR A 70 13.85 27.17 0.98
C TYR A 70 13.15 25.85 0.66
N GLY A 71 13.57 24.78 1.33
CA GLY A 71 13.02 23.44 1.12
C GLY A 71 13.68 22.43 2.02
N ALA A 72 13.31 21.16 1.84
CA ALA A 72 13.90 20.02 2.50
C ALA A 72 14.20 18.97 1.42
N TYR A 73 15.46 18.85 1.02
CA TYR A 73 15.85 17.99 -0.09
C TYR A 73 16.91 16.98 0.33
N THR A 74 16.90 15.80 -0.31
CA THR A 74 18.05 14.93 -0.41
C THR A 74 18.51 14.93 -1.85
N CYS A 75 19.76 15.26 -2.09
CA CYS A 75 20.40 15.19 -3.40
C CYS A 75 21.37 14.01 -3.41
N PHE A 76 21.27 13.15 -4.42
CA PHE A 76 22.18 12.06 -4.68
C PHE A 76 23.08 12.40 -5.89
N PRO A 77 24.00 13.37 -5.80
CA PRO A 77 24.77 13.79 -6.97
C PRO A 77 25.77 12.72 -7.36
N PRO A 78 25.71 12.21 -8.63
CA PRO A 78 26.78 11.38 -9.16
C PRO A 78 28.07 12.20 -9.26
N ILE A 79 29.18 11.62 -8.85
CA ILE A 79 30.51 12.22 -9.10
C ILE A 79 30.83 12.23 -10.60
N ASN A 80 31.75 13.07 -11.03
CA ASN A 80 32.10 13.20 -12.44
C ASN A 80 32.54 11.88 -13.09
N GLU A 81 33.24 11.01 -12.34
CA GLU A 81 33.68 9.69 -12.77
C GLU A 81 32.49 8.74 -13.05
N ALA A 82 31.40 8.89 -12.32
CA ALA A 82 30.17 8.13 -12.58
C ALA A 82 29.57 8.46 -13.95
N PHE A 83 29.69 9.71 -14.40
CA PHE A 83 29.26 10.12 -15.72
C PHE A 83 30.13 9.54 -16.85
N ASP A 84 31.40 9.25 -16.63
CA ASP A 84 32.24 8.62 -17.65
C ASP A 84 31.74 7.22 -18.00
N ALA A 85 31.41 6.42 -16.98
CA ALA A 85 30.83 5.09 -17.16
C ALA A 85 29.42 5.16 -17.82
N TYR A 86 28.60 6.10 -17.38
CA TYR A 86 27.24 6.30 -17.92
C TYR A 86 27.28 6.68 -19.41
N LEU A 87 28.11 7.65 -19.79
CA LEU A 87 28.27 8.11 -21.17
C LEU A 87 28.83 7.01 -22.07
N GLN A 88 29.83 6.24 -21.59
CA GLN A 88 30.36 5.09 -22.31
C GLN A 88 29.26 4.06 -22.59
N LYS A 89 28.45 3.73 -21.58
CA LYS A 89 27.30 2.81 -21.72
C LYS A 89 26.30 3.30 -22.77
N LYS A 90 26.06 4.61 -22.84
CA LYS A 90 25.15 5.25 -23.82
C LYS A 90 25.79 5.47 -25.19
N GLY A 91 27.08 5.21 -25.37
CA GLY A 91 27.82 5.49 -26.62
C GLY A 91 28.00 6.99 -26.90
N LEU A 92 27.98 7.80 -25.84
CA LEU A 92 28.16 9.26 -25.89
C LEU A 92 29.56 9.63 -25.40
N SER A 93 30.08 10.76 -25.88
CA SER A 93 31.40 11.26 -25.50
C SER A 93 31.37 12.45 -24.54
N SER A 94 30.22 13.10 -24.37
CA SER A 94 30.03 14.27 -23.49
C SER A 94 28.57 14.38 -23.04
N ILE A 95 28.34 15.00 -21.86
CA ILE A 95 27.00 15.34 -21.35
C ILE A 95 26.26 16.32 -22.27
N ASP A 96 26.97 17.09 -23.10
CA ASP A 96 26.36 18.00 -24.07
C ASP A 96 25.55 17.30 -25.16
N GLN A 97 25.81 16.00 -25.37
CA GLN A 97 25.08 15.16 -26.31
C GLN A 97 23.78 14.60 -25.75
N LEU A 98 23.54 14.74 -24.41
CA LEU A 98 22.26 14.41 -23.81
C LEU A 98 21.19 15.38 -24.29
N SER A 99 19.97 14.90 -24.50
CA SER A 99 18.84 15.80 -24.74
C SER A 99 18.42 16.51 -23.45
N ASP A 100 17.68 17.60 -23.56
CA ASP A 100 17.15 18.29 -22.38
C ASP A 100 16.16 17.41 -21.61
N ALA A 101 15.45 16.53 -22.28
CA ALA A 101 14.59 15.51 -21.65
C ALA A 101 15.40 14.48 -20.85
N ASP A 102 16.57 14.05 -21.34
CA ASP A 102 17.47 13.18 -20.59
C ASP A 102 18.02 13.90 -19.35
N CYS A 103 18.41 15.17 -19.51
CA CYS A 103 18.88 15.99 -18.39
C CYS A 103 17.80 16.17 -17.34
N ASP A 104 16.55 16.50 -17.71
CA ASP A 104 15.43 16.60 -16.77
C ASP A 104 15.17 15.28 -16.04
N THR A 105 15.19 14.16 -16.78
CA THR A 105 15.03 12.84 -16.18
C THR A 105 16.15 12.51 -15.18
N ILE A 106 17.42 12.74 -15.56
CA ILE A 106 18.56 12.47 -14.69
C ILE A 106 18.46 13.36 -13.44
N ALA A 107 18.30 14.68 -13.60
CA ALA A 107 18.25 15.60 -12.47
C ALA A 107 17.15 15.21 -11.47
N ARG A 108 15.93 14.99 -11.95
CA ARG A 108 14.79 14.62 -11.10
C ARG A 108 14.92 13.23 -10.47
N THR A 109 15.62 12.31 -11.11
CA THR A 109 15.88 10.97 -10.55
C THR A 109 16.76 11.04 -9.31
N HIS A 110 17.69 12.01 -9.25
CA HIS A 110 18.65 12.17 -8.17
C HIS A 110 18.22 13.14 -7.05
N LEU A 111 16.99 13.63 -7.08
CA LEU A 111 16.45 14.59 -6.11
C LEU A 111 15.19 14.04 -5.43
N VAL A 112 15.17 14.11 -4.11
CA VAL A 112 14.02 13.75 -3.27
C VAL A 112 13.59 14.94 -2.43
N SER A 113 12.29 15.23 -2.40
CA SER A 113 11.71 16.36 -1.63
C SER A 113 11.49 15.96 -0.15
N ASN A 114 12.50 15.43 0.47
CA ASN A 114 12.57 15.14 1.91
C ASN A 114 14.04 14.99 2.30
N MET A 115 14.37 15.19 3.56
CA MET A 115 15.73 15.00 4.06
C MET A 115 15.91 13.59 4.60
N TYR A 116 16.96 12.91 4.13
CA TYR A 116 17.36 11.59 4.59
C TYR A 116 18.86 11.56 4.87
N SER A 117 19.23 11.39 6.13
CA SER A 117 20.57 10.93 6.49
C SER A 117 20.73 9.44 6.24
N THR A 118 21.94 8.94 6.08
CA THR A 118 22.19 7.50 5.90
C THR A 118 21.62 6.67 7.05
N SER A 119 21.61 7.20 8.27
CA SER A 119 21.05 6.55 9.46
C SER A 119 19.50 6.42 9.43
N GLU A 120 18.81 7.19 8.60
CA GLU A 120 17.36 7.14 8.42
C GLU A 120 16.92 6.30 7.22
N MET A 121 17.88 5.91 6.38
CA MET A 121 17.63 5.05 5.22
C MET A 121 17.62 3.58 5.64
N ASN A 122 16.46 3.02 5.89
CA ASN A 122 16.31 1.61 6.20
C ASN A 122 16.22 0.75 4.92
N ASP A 123 16.56 -0.54 5.02
CA ASP A 123 16.37 -1.50 3.93
C ASP A 123 14.91 -1.50 3.45
N GLY A 124 14.73 -1.39 2.16
CA GLY A 124 13.44 -1.31 1.51
C GLY A 124 13.37 -0.12 0.55
N VAL A 125 12.24 0.54 0.50
CA VAL A 125 11.99 1.67 -0.41
C VAL A 125 11.91 2.95 0.40
N LEU A 126 12.56 4.03 -0.07
CA LEU A 126 12.39 5.35 0.55
C LEU A 126 10.90 5.74 0.56
N THR A 127 10.44 6.29 1.66
CA THR A 127 9.01 6.64 1.82
C THR A 127 8.58 7.80 0.91
N THR A 128 9.52 8.61 0.43
CA THR A 128 9.26 9.71 -0.51
C THR A 128 9.85 9.36 -1.87
N ALA A 129 9.04 9.44 -2.93
CA ALA A 129 9.52 9.29 -4.30
C ALA A 129 10.47 10.43 -4.69
N ASN A 130 11.39 10.17 -5.61
CA ASN A 130 12.22 11.22 -6.19
C ASN A 130 11.36 12.17 -7.06
N MET A 131 11.94 13.29 -7.50
CA MET A 131 11.23 14.29 -8.30
C MET A 131 10.80 13.76 -9.69
N ASN A 132 11.32 12.60 -10.11
CA ASN A 132 10.86 11.87 -11.30
C ASN A 132 9.72 10.88 -10.96
N ARG A 133 9.14 11.01 -9.73
CA ARG A 133 8.03 10.16 -9.23
C ARG A 133 8.35 8.66 -9.19
N ARG A 134 9.62 8.33 -8.91
CA ARG A 134 10.12 6.96 -8.75
C ARG A 134 10.61 6.75 -7.32
N TYR A 135 10.39 5.58 -6.81
CA TYR A 135 10.92 5.19 -5.51
C TYR A 135 12.35 4.68 -5.64
N ILE A 136 13.19 5.04 -4.69
CA ILE A 136 14.56 4.55 -4.59
C ILE A 136 14.58 3.39 -3.60
N GLU A 137 15.01 2.22 -4.05
CA GLU A 137 15.23 1.07 -3.17
C GLU A 137 16.57 1.23 -2.44
N ILE A 138 16.54 1.00 -1.12
CA ILE A 138 17.69 1.07 -0.24
C ILE A 138 18.06 -0.34 0.20
N THR A 139 19.36 -0.67 0.13
CA THR A 139 19.91 -1.87 0.74
C THR A 139 21.25 -1.54 1.39
N HIS A 140 21.55 -2.18 2.52
CA HIS A 140 22.84 -2.04 3.20
C HIS A 140 23.72 -3.23 2.86
N ASP A 141 24.96 -2.95 2.44
CA ASP A 141 25.96 -3.97 2.15
C ASP A 141 27.36 -3.39 2.33
N LEU A 142 28.39 -4.16 2.07
CA LEU A 142 29.78 -3.71 2.10
C LEU A 142 30.23 -3.31 0.69
N ASP A 143 30.97 -2.19 0.61
CA ASP A 143 31.67 -1.81 -0.62
C ASP A 143 32.93 -2.68 -0.84
N ALA A 144 33.65 -2.42 -1.93
CA ALA A 144 34.89 -3.14 -2.26
C ALA A 144 36.01 -2.97 -1.18
N ASP A 145 35.94 -1.91 -0.41
CA ASP A 145 36.87 -1.59 0.68
C ASP A 145 36.39 -2.07 2.05
N SER A 146 35.29 -2.83 2.09
CA SER A 146 34.62 -3.37 3.29
C SER A 146 34.03 -2.30 4.22
N ASN A 147 33.67 -1.12 3.70
CA ASN A 147 32.87 -0.16 4.43
C ASN A 147 31.39 -0.52 4.33
N ALA A 148 30.65 -0.33 5.41
CA ALA A 148 29.18 -0.44 5.38
C ALA A 148 28.61 0.77 4.64
N VAL A 149 27.97 0.55 3.50
CA VAL A 149 27.44 1.61 2.62
C VAL A 149 25.98 1.35 2.26
N VAL A 150 25.28 2.41 1.90
CA VAL A 150 23.89 2.38 1.44
C VAL A 150 23.89 2.27 -0.08
N PHE A 151 23.34 1.17 -0.59
CA PHE A 151 23.11 0.97 -2.01
C PHE A 151 21.76 1.54 -2.41
N LEU A 152 21.71 2.17 -3.60
CA LEU A 152 20.54 2.76 -4.23
C LEU A 152 20.19 1.95 -5.48
N ASN A 153 18.95 1.45 -5.55
CA ASN A 153 18.43 0.65 -6.66
C ASN A 153 19.38 -0.53 -7.05
N ARG A 154 20.21 -0.98 -6.10
CA ARG A 154 21.25 -2.00 -6.29
C ARG A 154 22.24 -1.72 -7.43
N SER A 155 22.21 -0.52 -7.99
CA SER A 155 23.04 -0.10 -9.13
C SER A 155 24.29 0.66 -8.71
N GLY A 156 24.28 1.27 -7.54
CA GLY A 156 25.38 2.03 -6.98
C GLY A 156 25.15 2.32 -5.51
N HIS A 157 26.14 2.92 -4.86
CA HIS A 157 26.09 3.21 -3.43
C HIS A 157 26.51 4.64 -3.12
N ILE A 158 26.08 5.12 -1.96
CA ILE A 158 26.54 6.37 -1.39
C ILE A 158 28.03 6.23 -1.03
N ILE A 159 28.82 7.20 -1.43
CA ILE A 159 30.26 7.20 -1.18
C ILE A 159 30.53 7.47 0.29
N PHE A 160 31.00 6.47 1.03
CA PHE A 160 31.17 6.48 2.48
C PHE A 160 31.89 7.71 3.03
N SER A 161 32.96 8.17 2.35
CA SER A 161 33.76 9.32 2.80
C SER A 161 33.09 10.69 2.55
N LEU A 162 31.98 10.74 1.81
CA LEU A 162 31.30 11.96 1.39
C LEU A 162 29.83 12.00 1.82
N GLN A 163 29.38 10.98 2.55
CA GLN A 163 27.97 10.86 2.96
C GLN A 163 27.56 11.92 4.00
N ASP A 164 26.26 12.20 4.05
CA ASP A 164 25.62 13.05 5.06
C ASP A 164 26.12 14.48 5.12
N ASP A 165 26.58 15.03 3.98
CA ASP A 165 26.98 16.42 3.93
C ASP A 165 25.74 17.35 3.92
N SER A 166 25.71 18.30 4.85
CA SER A 166 24.53 19.11 5.14
C SER A 166 24.63 20.50 4.52
N VAL A 167 23.58 20.91 3.83
CA VAL A 167 23.37 22.27 3.32
C VAL A 167 22.13 22.90 3.97
N GLU A 168 21.94 24.21 3.82
CA GLU A 168 20.83 24.94 4.47
C GLU A 168 19.44 24.37 4.14
N ASN A 169 19.24 23.86 2.94
CA ASN A 169 17.97 23.33 2.48
C ASN A 169 18.00 21.81 2.18
N GLY A 170 18.95 21.05 2.74
CA GLY A 170 18.96 19.61 2.52
C GLY A 170 20.20 18.85 2.95
N ILE A 171 20.28 17.63 2.46
CA ILE A 171 21.41 16.71 2.67
C ILE A 171 21.94 16.26 1.31
N VAL A 172 23.25 16.24 1.15
CA VAL A 172 23.92 15.77 -0.04
C VAL A 172 24.50 14.37 0.24
N GLN A 173 24.13 13.43 -0.62
CA GLN A 173 24.52 12.02 -0.55
C GLN A 173 25.22 11.60 -1.85
N PRO A 174 26.51 11.88 -2.02
CA PRO A 174 27.21 11.60 -3.28
C PRO A 174 27.25 10.13 -3.60
N ILE A 175 27.06 9.79 -4.89
CA ILE A 175 26.99 8.40 -5.35
C ILE A 175 27.99 8.14 -6.47
N ASN A 176 28.37 6.84 -6.57
CA ASN A 176 29.37 6.36 -7.52
C ASN A 176 28.80 5.97 -8.90
N VAL A 177 27.51 6.10 -9.13
CA VAL A 177 26.85 5.82 -10.41
C VAL A 177 25.82 6.88 -10.74
N VAL A 178 25.44 7.01 -12.03
CA VAL A 178 24.24 7.75 -12.45
C VAL A 178 23.05 6.79 -12.33
N LEU A 179 22.07 7.13 -11.46
CA LEU A 179 20.83 6.38 -11.37
C LEU A 179 20.04 6.50 -12.65
N GLU A 180 19.70 5.37 -13.22
CA GLU A 180 18.86 5.32 -14.40
C GLU A 180 17.42 5.00 -14.00
N SER A 181 16.47 5.82 -14.42
CA SER A 181 15.04 5.50 -14.37
C SER A 181 14.60 4.97 -15.71
N SER A 182 13.94 3.85 -15.71
CA SER A 182 13.35 3.31 -16.94
C SER A 182 12.04 4.05 -17.25
N ASN A 183 11.92 4.68 -18.41
CA ASN A 183 10.67 5.18 -18.95
C ASN A 183 9.90 4.09 -19.74
N ARG A 184 10.35 2.85 -19.65
CA ARG A 184 9.73 1.70 -20.33
C ARG A 184 8.56 1.17 -19.48
N MET A 185 7.57 0.63 -20.17
CA MET A 185 6.50 -0.13 -19.55
C MET A 185 7.02 -1.47 -19.04
N LEU A 186 6.37 -2.05 -18.06
CA LEU A 186 6.79 -3.30 -17.44
C LEU A 186 7.06 -4.43 -18.45
N PRO A 187 6.23 -4.68 -19.47
CA PRO A 187 6.53 -5.71 -20.48
C PRO A 187 7.84 -5.48 -21.21
N ASP A 188 8.17 -4.22 -21.56
CA ASP A 188 9.41 -3.89 -22.24
C ASP A 188 10.64 -4.10 -21.34
N VAL A 189 10.51 -3.81 -20.04
CA VAL A 189 11.57 -4.07 -19.07
C VAL A 189 11.81 -5.57 -18.91
N MET A 190 10.73 -6.36 -18.83
CA MET A 190 10.82 -7.82 -18.74
C MET A 190 11.46 -8.45 -19.98
N GLU A 191 11.15 -7.94 -21.17
CA GLU A 191 11.71 -8.44 -22.45
C GLU A 191 13.22 -8.20 -22.58
N LEU A 192 13.79 -7.26 -21.82
CA LEU A 192 15.24 -7.06 -21.79
C LEU A 192 15.98 -8.14 -21.00
N ASN A 193 15.26 -8.90 -20.17
CA ASN A 193 15.85 -9.91 -19.31
C ASN A 193 15.84 -11.29 -20.00
N PRO A 194 17.00 -11.81 -20.44
CA PRO A 194 17.08 -13.09 -21.15
C PRO A 194 16.82 -14.30 -20.24
N THR A 195 16.84 -14.15 -18.92
CA THR A 195 16.62 -15.27 -17.98
C THR A 195 15.15 -15.65 -17.83
N ILE A 196 14.22 -14.83 -18.35
CA ILE A 196 12.78 -15.04 -18.34
C ILE A 196 12.18 -15.04 -19.74
N SER A 197 12.96 -15.43 -20.73
CA SER A 197 12.60 -15.37 -22.15
C SER A 197 11.36 -16.17 -22.50
N LEU A 198 11.17 -17.35 -21.89
CA LEU A 198 9.97 -18.19 -22.07
C LEU A 198 8.71 -17.50 -21.56
N PHE A 199 8.80 -16.86 -20.40
CA PHE A 199 7.65 -16.15 -19.82
C PHE A 199 7.26 -14.93 -20.68
N THR A 200 8.24 -14.14 -21.13
CA THR A 200 7.97 -12.96 -21.97
C THR A 200 7.48 -13.34 -23.36
N GLU A 201 7.94 -14.47 -23.94
CA GLU A 201 7.38 -15.04 -25.16
C GLU A 201 5.90 -15.41 -24.97
N ALA A 202 5.57 -16.09 -23.88
CA ALA A 202 4.19 -16.45 -23.54
C ALA A 202 3.31 -15.23 -23.25
N LEU A 203 3.84 -14.22 -22.56
CA LEU A 203 3.17 -12.95 -22.30
C LEU A 203 2.77 -12.24 -23.61
N ARG A 204 3.66 -12.25 -24.59
CA ARG A 204 3.40 -11.70 -25.94
C ARG A 204 2.40 -12.55 -26.70
N ALA A 205 2.59 -13.87 -26.76
CA ALA A 205 1.74 -14.79 -27.50
C ALA A 205 0.29 -14.79 -27.00
N THR A 206 0.07 -14.58 -25.71
CA THR A 206 -1.27 -14.50 -25.09
C THR A 206 -1.93 -13.12 -25.26
N GLY A 207 -1.22 -12.11 -25.76
CA GLY A 207 -1.73 -10.73 -25.87
C GLY A 207 -1.89 -10.00 -24.53
N LEU A 208 -1.49 -10.62 -23.42
CA LEU A 208 -1.53 -9.99 -22.09
C LEU A 208 -0.55 -8.82 -22.01
N ARG A 209 0.57 -8.91 -22.74
CA ARG A 209 1.53 -7.82 -22.91
C ARG A 209 0.85 -6.49 -23.24
N ASP A 210 -0.02 -6.47 -24.25
CA ASP A 210 -0.68 -5.25 -24.71
C ASP A 210 -1.67 -4.70 -23.69
N SER A 211 -2.26 -5.56 -22.85
CA SER A 211 -3.13 -5.15 -21.75
C SER A 211 -2.39 -4.39 -20.63
N MET A 212 -1.07 -4.56 -20.54
CA MET A 212 -0.21 -3.91 -19.56
C MET A 212 0.38 -2.57 -20.03
N PHE A 213 0.10 -2.15 -21.27
CA PHE A 213 0.55 -0.85 -21.80
C PHE A 213 -0.38 0.29 -21.35
N LYS A 214 -0.52 0.45 -20.04
CA LYS A 214 -1.24 1.53 -19.38
C LYS A 214 -0.35 2.09 -18.29
N TYR A 215 -0.34 3.41 -18.14
CA TYR A 215 0.40 4.05 -17.06
C TYR A 215 -0.47 5.00 -16.24
N ARG A 216 -1.18 5.90 -16.88
CA ARG A 216 -1.93 6.95 -16.21
C ARG A 216 -3.23 7.25 -16.95
N ASP A 217 -4.23 7.68 -16.21
CA ASP A 217 -5.46 8.26 -16.74
C ASP A 217 -5.25 9.77 -16.91
N ASP A 218 -4.95 10.20 -18.13
CA ASP A 218 -4.69 11.61 -18.43
C ASP A 218 -5.95 12.49 -18.40
N SER A 219 -7.14 11.89 -18.24
CA SER A 219 -8.40 12.62 -18.04
C SER A 219 -8.66 12.99 -16.59
N TYR A 220 -7.89 12.44 -15.64
CA TYR A 220 -8.01 12.75 -14.23
C TYR A 220 -7.20 14.01 -13.88
N ASP A 221 -7.89 15.00 -13.30
CA ASP A 221 -7.28 16.25 -12.83
C ASP A 221 -7.63 16.46 -11.35
N ALA A 222 -6.64 16.29 -10.49
CA ALA A 222 -6.79 16.47 -9.04
C ALA A 222 -7.23 17.89 -8.64
N SER A 223 -6.91 18.90 -9.46
CA SER A 223 -7.25 20.31 -9.17
C SER A 223 -8.76 20.60 -9.23
N GLU A 224 -9.54 19.72 -9.86
CA GLU A 224 -11.00 19.82 -9.89
C GLU A 224 -11.65 19.44 -8.56
N TYR A 225 -10.89 18.80 -7.65
CA TYR A 225 -11.40 18.23 -6.41
C TYR A 225 -10.89 19.01 -5.20
N PRO A 226 -11.73 19.81 -4.54
CA PRO A 226 -11.33 20.61 -3.38
C PRO A 226 -11.00 19.72 -2.18
N ARG A 227 -10.19 20.22 -1.27
CA ARG A 227 -9.93 19.57 0.01
C ARG A 227 -11.23 19.38 0.80
N TYR A 228 -11.43 18.18 1.31
CA TYR A 228 -12.54 17.84 2.17
C TYR A 228 -12.15 17.98 3.64
N LYS A 229 -12.84 18.87 4.38
CA LYS A 229 -12.67 19.05 5.82
C LYS A 229 -13.76 18.29 6.55
N TYR A 230 -13.36 17.45 7.49
CA TYR A 230 -14.29 16.63 8.27
C TYR A 230 -13.86 16.53 9.74
N VAL A 231 -14.74 16.03 10.57
CA VAL A 231 -14.42 15.69 11.95
C VAL A 231 -14.63 14.19 12.10
N SER A 232 -13.56 13.48 12.43
CA SER A 232 -13.60 12.08 12.80
C SER A 232 -13.94 11.93 14.27
N HIS A 233 -14.09 10.69 14.74
CA HIS A 233 -14.29 10.42 16.18
C HIS A 233 -13.11 10.91 17.04
N VAL A 234 -11.95 11.17 16.47
CA VAL A 234 -10.74 11.60 17.20
C VAL A 234 -10.47 13.09 17.03
N ASN A 235 -10.55 13.61 15.81
CA ASN A 235 -10.04 14.95 15.49
C ASN A 235 -10.75 15.61 14.31
N LYS A 236 -10.42 16.89 14.14
CA LYS A 236 -10.67 17.63 12.91
C LYS A 236 -9.59 17.26 11.91
N GLU A 237 -9.96 16.85 10.73
CA GLU A 237 -9.05 16.34 9.70
C GLU A 237 -9.39 16.89 8.32
N THR A 238 -8.45 16.77 7.41
CA THR A 238 -8.64 17.05 5.98
C THR A 238 -8.23 15.86 5.16
N ALA A 239 -8.95 15.64 4.06
CA ALA A 239 -8.55 14.71 3.02
C ALA A 239 -8.46 15.44 1.68
N THR A 240 -7.52 15.01 0.84
CA THR A 240 -7.34 15.50 -0.52
C THR A 240 -7.66 14.39 -1.52
N ALA A 241 -8.07 14.75 -2.72
CA ALA A 241 -8.06 13.79 -3.80
C ALA A 241 -6.60 13.37 -4.10
N PRO A 242 -6.36 12.13 -4.58
CA PRO A 242 -5.01 11.73 -5.01
C PRO A 242 -4.50 12.61 -6.15
N ASP A 243 -3.19 12.85 -6.20
CA ASP A 243 -2.59 13.72 -7.21
C ASP A 243 -2.68 13.16 -8.64
N ASP A 244 -2.60 11.82 -8.77
CA ASP A 244 -2.64 11.10 -10.05
C ASP A 244 -3.60 9.91 -9.96
N LYS A 245 -4.05 9.42 -11.12
CA LYS A 245 -4.71 8.12 -11.27
C LYS A 245 -3.87 7.27 -12.21
N LYS A 246 -3.01 6.43 -11.61
CA LYS A 246 -2.11 5.53 -12.33
C LYS A 246 -2.68 4.13 -12.43
N TYR A 247 -2.21 3.41 -13.45
CA TYR A 247 -2.38 1.97 -13.62
C TYR A 247 -1.04 1.29 -13.36
N GLY A 248 -1.06 0.16 -12.67
CA GLY A 248 0.16 -0.55 -12.33
C GLY A 248 -0.01 -2.05 -12.40
N PHE A 249 1.14 -2.74 -12.53
CA PHE A 249 1.18 -4.20 -12.62
C PHE A 249 2.34 -4.75 -11.80
N THR A 250 2.15 -5.94 -11.25
CA THR A 250 3.24 -6.70 -10.64
C THR A 250 3.23 -8.11 -11.16
N ALA A 251 4.34 -8.59 -11.72
CA ALA A 251 4.46 -9.94 -12.22
C ALA A 251 5.36 -10.79 -11.31
N PHE A 252 4.98 -12.04 -11.07
CA PHE A 252 5.76 -13.04 -10.36
C PHE A 252 6.23 -14.08 -11.37
N VAL A 253 7.52 -14.09 -11.68
CA VAL A 253 8.03 -14.71 -12.90
C VAL A 253 9.02 -15.83 -12.57
N PRO A 254 8.71 -17.09 -12.92
CA PRO A 254 9.68 -18.17 -12.92
C PRO A 254 10.73 -17.91 -14.01
N THR A 255 12.00 -18.19 -13.71
CA THR A 255 13.05 -18.11 -14.72
C THR A 255 12.99 -19.30 -15.69
N ASP A 256 13.63 -19.19 -16.84
CA ASP A 256 13.76 -20.28 -17.83
C ASP A 256 14.41 -21.53 -17.21
N VAL A 257 15.30 -21.32 -16.22
CA VAL A 257 15.91 -22.42 -15.45
C VAL A 257 14.87 -23.14 -14.61
N VAL A 258 13.94 -22.43 -13.95
CA VAL A 258 12.84 -23.04 -13.17
C VAL A 258 11.93 -23.87 -14.07
N PHE A 259 11.51 -23.33 -15.21
CA PHE A 259 10.70 -24.06 -16.19
C PHE A 259 11.39 -25.34 -16.66
N LYS A 260 12.68 -25.25 -16.98
CA LYS A 260 13.44 -26.39 -17.50
C LYS A 260 13.73 -27.44 -16.42
N SER A 261 14.19 -26.99 -15.24
CA SER A 261 14.66 -27.90 -14.18
C SER A 261 13.52 -28.61 -13.47
N ASN A 262 12.41 -27.89 -13.18
CA ASN A 262 11.30 -28.43 -12.41
C ASN A 262 10.30 -29.18 -13.30
N TYR A 263 10.14 -28.75 -14.59
CA TYR A 263 9.06 -29.20 -15.45
C TYR A 263 9.50 -29.73 -16.82
N GLY A 264 10.80 -29.61 -17.18
CA GLY A 264 11.31 -30.00 -18.49
C GLY A 264 10.82 -29.11 -19.63
N ILE A 265 10.29 -27.92 -19.30
CA ILE A 265 9.74 -26.97 -20.29
C ILE A 265 10.89 -26.13 -20.86
N SER A 266 11.02 -26.13 -22.19
CA SER A 266 12.05 -25.38 -22.89
C SER A 266 11.53 -24.51 -24.04
N ASP A 267 10.24 -24.51 -24.28
CA ASP A 267 9.58 -23.75 -25.33
C ASP A 267 8.11 -23.42 -24.99
N LEU A 268 7.51 -22.55 -25.78
CA LEU A 268 6.12 -22.11 -25.62
C LEU A 268 5.11 -23.27 -25.71
N ARG A 269 5.39 -24.27 -26.54
CA ARG A 269 4.52 -25.45 -26.68
C ARG A 269 4.52 -26.30 -25.41
N GLY A 270 5.67 -26.49 -24.79
CA GLY A 270 5.81 -27.18 -23.51
C GLY A 270 5.06 -26.46 -22.40
N MET A 271 5.14 -25.12 -22.37
CA MET A 271 4.39 -24.31 -21.41
C MET A 271 2.89 -24.40 -21.65
N TYR A 272 2.41 -24.35 -22.89
CA TYR A 272 1.01 -24.55 -23.23
C TYR A 272 0.51 -25.94 -22.80
N ASN A 273 1.27 -27.00 -23.03
CA ASN A 273 0.89 -28.35 -22.64
C ASN A 273 0.77 -28.46 -21.10
N LYS A 274 1.69 -27.84 -20.37
CA LYS A 274 1.60 -27.81 -18.88
C LYS A 274 0.40 -27.00 -18.40
N ALA A 275 0.09 -25.89 -19.06
CA ALA A 275 -1.10 -25.13 -18.76
C ALA A 275 -2.39 -25.91 -19.02
N CYS A 276 -2.47 -26.70 -20.11
CA CYS A 276 -3.59 -27.62 -20.38
C CYS A 276 -3.74 -28.65 -19.25
N GLU A 277 -2.63 -29.33 -18.89
CA GLU A 277 -2.64 -30.29 -17.75
C GLU A 277 -3.28 -29.73 -16.51
N ILE A 278 -2.96 -28.47 -16.14
CA ILE A 278 -3.47 -27.84 -14.93
C ILE A 278 -4.92 -27.38 -15.11
N TYR A 279 -5.21 -26.63 -16.17
CA TYR A 279 -6.50 -25.95 -16.30
C TYR A 279 -7.63 -26.81 -16.84
N ASP A 280 -7.34 -27.98 -17.43
CA ASP A 280 -8.36 -28.98 -17.80
C ASP A 280 -8.96 -29.66 -16.55
N GLU A 281 -8.20 -29.72 -15.45
CA GLU A 281 -8.73 -30.19 -14.18
C GLU A 281 -9.62 -29.13 -13.49
N VAL A 282 -9.27 -27.86 -13.62
CA VAL A 282 -10.00 -26.76 -12.95
C VAL A 282 -11.25 -26.35 -13.73
N TYR A 283 -11.17 -26.36 -15.06
CA TYR A 283 -12.23 -25.93 -15.99
C TYR A 283 -12.52 -27.03 -17.05
N PRO A 284 -12.98 -28.20 -16.63
CA PRO A 284 -13.21 -29.33 -17.55
C PRO A 284 -14.21 -29.03 -18.66
N GLU A 285 -15.12 -28.08 -18.45
CA GLU A 285 -16.09 -27.63 -19.46
C GLU A 285 -15.43 -26.94 -20.65
N ASP A 286 -14.24 -26.35 -20.46
CA ASP A 286 -13.51 -25.62 -21.49
C ASP A 286 -12.55 -26.53 -22.30
N ALA A 287 -12.25 -27.75 -21.86
CA ALA A 287 -11.24 -28.64 -22.44
C ALA A 287 -11.50 -29.02 -23.90
N ASN A 288 -12.76 -29.00 -24.37
CA ASN A 288 -13.15 -29.28 -25.75
C ASN A 288 -13.56 -28.02 -26.53
N ALA A 289 -13.34 -26.83 -25.98
CA ALA A 289 -13.72 -25.60 -26.64
C ALA A 289 -12.79 -25.26 -27.81
N THR A 290 -13.30 -24.52 -28.79
CA THR A 290 -12.49 -24.11 -29.97
C THR A 290 -11.30 -23.21 -29.61
N TYR A 291 -11.40 -22.48 -28.52
CA TYR A 291 -10.32 -21.64 -28.00
C TYR A 291 -9.28 -22.44 -27.18
N HIS A 292 -9.53 -23.70 -26.89
CA HIS A 292 -8.58 -24.62 -26.27
C HIS A 292 -7.65 -25.20 -27.35
N SER A 293 -6.88 -24.33 -27.98
CA SER A 293 -5.90 -24.70 -29.01
C SER A 293 -4.70 -23.78 -28.96
N PHE A 294 -3.59 -24.29 -29.45
CA PHE A 294 -2.36 -23.47 -29.55
C PHE A 294 -2.46 -22.31 -30.57
N ASP A 295 -3.44 -22.35 -31.45
CA ASP A 295 -3.69 -21.27 -32.42
C ASP A 295 -4.60 -20.16 -31.84
N SER A 296 -5.09 -20.32 -30.61
CA SER A 296 -6.03 -19.40 -29.94
C SER A 296 -5.50 -18.85 -28.63
N LEU A 297 -4.19 -18.64 -28.48
CA LEU A 297 -3.53 -18.25 -27.24
C LEU A 297 -4.02 -16.91 -26.66
N THR A 298 -4.52 -16.02 -27.51
CA THR A 298 -5.06 -14.71 -27.09
C THR A 298 -6.44 -14.78 -26.46
N HIS A 299 -7.15 -15.90 -26.60
CA HIS A 299 -8.46 -16.06 -25.96
C HIS A 299 -8.32 -16.16 -24.45
N ARG A 300 -9.09 -15.38 -23.69
CA ARG A 300 -8.96 -15.28 -22.21
C ARG A 300 -9.20 -16.58 -21.46
N LYS A 301 -9.96 -17.51 -22.02
CA LYS A 301 -10.19 -18.86 -21.49
C LYS A 301 -9.19 -19.91 -22.00
N ASN A 302 -8.23 -19.53 -22.86
CA ASN A 302 -7.18 -20.44 -23.29
C ASN A 302 -6.29 -20.81 -22.10
N PRO A 303 -5.88 -22.07 -21.92
CA PRO A 303 -5.09 -22.52 -20.77
C PRO A 303 -3.80 -21.71 -20.57
N LEU A 304 -3.06 -21.41 -21.63
CA LEU A 304 -1.83 -20.60 -21.51
C LEU A 304 -2.14 -19.14 -21.14
N ASN A 305 -3.23 -18.57 -21.65
CA ASN A 305 -3.63 -17.23 -21.27
C ASN A 305 -3.96 -17.16 -19.76
N ARG A 306 -4.73 -18.14 -19.27
CA ARG A 306 -5.04 -18.29 -17.83
C ARG A 306 -3.76 -18.43 -17.00
N PHE A 307 -2.84 -19.28 -17.47
CA PHE A 307 -1.58 -19.54 -16.78
C PHE A 307 -0.75 -18.26 -16.61
N ILE A 308 -0.53 -17.51 -17.69
CA ILE A 308 0.23 -16.26 -17.62
C ILE A 308 -0.52 -15.18 -16.82
N ALA A 309 -1.84 -15.06 -17.00
CA ALA A 309 -2.64 -14.07 -16.31
C ALA A 309 -2.63 -14.27 -14.78
N TYR A 310 -2.53 -15.51 -14.30
CA TYR A 310 -2.45 -15.81 -12.87
C TYR A 310 -1.14 -15.36 -12.21
N HIS A 311 -0.06 -15.17 -12.99
CA HIS A 311 1.22 -14.67 -12.49
C HIS A 311 1.27 -13.14 -12.35
N ILE A 312 0.22 -12.41 -12.71
CA ILE A 312 0.24 -10.95 -12.84
C ILE A 312 -0.88 -10.34 -12.00
N LEU A 313 -0.53 -9.38 -11.17
CA LEU A 313 -1.48 -8.54 -10.43
C LEU A 313 -1.80 -7.27 -11.21
N ASP A 314 -3.06 -6.81 -11.12
CA ASP A 314 -3.56 -5.52 -11.64
C ASP A 314 -3.24 -4.38 -10.64
N ARG A 315 -2.02 -4.36 -10.12
CA ARG A 315 -1.51 -3.32 -9.22
C ARG A 315 0.00 -3.28 -9.18
N ASP A 316 0.59 -2.11 -8.93
CA ASP A 316 2.01 -1.99 -8.65
C ASP A 316 2.26 -2.14 -7.14
N VAL A 317 2.80 -3.28 -6.74
CA VAL A 317 3.26 -3.52 -5.37
C VAL A 317 4.64 -2.90 -5.23
N LYS A 318 4.72 -1.70 -4.66
CA LYS A 318 5.88 -0.79 -4.69
C LYS A 318 7.21 -1.34 -4.21
N GLY A 319 7.26 -2.51 -3.66
CA GLY A 319 8.51 -3.15 -3.25
C GLY A 319 8.28 -4.34 -2.35
N TRP A 320 9.38 -4.94 -1.94
CA TRP A 320 9.42 -6.13 -1.11
C TRP A 320 8.55 -6.03 0.15
N ASN A 321 8.62 -4.89 0.84
CA ASN A 321 7.91 -4.69 2.10
C ASN A 321 6.39 -4.52 1.95
N TYR A 322 5.94 -4.22 0.72
CA TYR A 322 4.52 -4.06 0.41
C TYR A 322 3.84 -5.35 -0.07
N LEU A 323 4.59 -6.44 -0.24
CA LEU A 323 4.03 -7.75 -0.61
C LEU A 323 3.17 -8.37 0.50
N THR A 324 3.41 -7.96 1.73
CA THR A 324 2.65 -8.40 2.89
C THR A 324 2.52 -7.25 3.87
N PRO A 325 1.41 -7.17 4.58
CA PRO A 325 1.15 -6.04 5.44
C PRO A 325 2.21 -5.91 6.53
N LEU A 326 2.79 -4.73 6.59
CA LEU A 326 3.44 -4.20 7.76
C LEU A 326 2.64 -2.98 8.14
N ASN A 327 2.29 -2.81 9.40
CA ASN A 327 1.76 -1.54 9.84
C ASN A 327 2.86 -0.46 9.69
N ASP A 328 2.46 0.80 9.70
CA ASP A 328 3.32 1.97 9.47
C ASP A 328 4.62 2.01 10.26
N ILE A 329 4.69 1.29 11.33
CA ILE A 329 5.78 1.29 12.29
C ILE A 329 6.59 0.01 12.24
N GLY A 330 6.32 -0.84 11.23
CA GLY A 330 7.04 -2.10 11.05
C GLY A 330 6.75 -3.12 12.16
N ILE A 331 5.61 -3.04 12.84
CA ILE A 331 5.25 -4.04 13.84
C ILE A 331 4.84 -5.32 13.14
N ILE A 332 5.67 -6.31 13.33
CA ILE A 332 5.40 -7.67 12.86
C ILE A 332 4.76 -8.42 14.02
N THR A 333 3.60 -9.03 13.78
CA THR A 333 2.99 -9.90 14.78
C THR A 333 3.92 -11.09 15.09
N THR A 334 4.01 -11.43 16.37
CA THR A 334 4.72 -12.64 16.82
C THR A 334 3.79 -13.83 16.99
N VAL A 335 2.49 -13.64 16.74
CA VAL A 335 1.44 -14.64 16.97
C VAL A 335 1.13 -15.42 15.70
N MET A 336 1.10 -14.74 14.55
CA MET A 336 0.84 -15.33 13.25
C MET A 336 1.70 -14.67 12.17
N ASN A 337 1.89 -15.35 11.06
CA ASN A 337 2.51 -14.75 9.89
C ASN A 337 1.55 -13.73 9.27
N PRO A 338 2.03 -12.56 8.83
CA PRO A 338 1.25 -11.67 7.98
C PRO A 338 0.88 -12.36 6.66
N VAL A 339 -0.39 -12.23 6.28
CA VAL A 339 -0.94 -12.78 5.03
C VAL A 339 -1.73 -11.69 4.35
N ASP A 340 -1.55 -11.54 3.04
CA ASP A 340 -2.38 -10.66 2.22
C ASP A 340 -2.82 -11.36 0.93
N TRP A 341 -3.86 -10.82 0.29
CA TRP A 341 -4.50 -11.40 -0.87
C TRP A 341 -4.69 -10.35 -1.95
N TYR A 342 -4.31 -10.68 -3.18
CA TYR A 342 -4.47 -9.76 -4.31
C TYR A 342 -5.11 -10.46 -5.50
N GLU A 343 -6.11 -9.81 -6.11
CA GLU A 343 -6.69 -10.28 -7.37
C GLU A 343 -5.64 -10.27 -8.48
N THR A 344 -5.67 -11.30 -9.33
CA THR A 344 -4.79 -11.46 -10.48
C THR A 344 -5.43 -10.94 -11.77
N MET A 345 -4.67 -10.92 -12.87
CA MET A 345 -5.24 -10.68 -14.19
C MET A 345 -6.07 -11.85 -14.74
N LEU A 346 -5.98 -13.04 -14.14
CA LEU A 346 -6.95 -14.09 -14.35
C LEU A 346 -8.21 -13.75 -13.54
N PRO A 347 -9.33 -13.42 -14.19
CA PRO A 347 -10.53 -13.00 -13.49
C PRO A 347 -10.95 -13.99 -12.40
N HIS A 348 -11.46 -13.45 -11.29
CA HIS A 348 -12.01 -14.20 -10.16
C HIS A 348 -11.00 -15.11 -9.46
N THR A 349 -9.72 -14.81 -9.53
CA THR A 349 -8.68 -15.52 -8.79
C THR A 349 -7.79 -14.56 -8.01
N MET A 350 -7.18 -15.07 -6.95
CA MET A 350 -6.29 -14.32 -6.10
C MET A 350 -4.96 -15.06 -5.90
N LEU A 351 -3.91 -14.33 -5.61
CA LEU A 351 -2.67 -14.84 -5.02
C LEU A 351 -2.66 -14.56 -3.54
N LYS A 352 -2.30 -15.57 -2.76
CA LYS A 352 -2.05 -15.48 -1.33
C LYS A 352 -0.57 -15.22 -1.08
N PHE A 353 -0.26 -14.18 -0.35
CA PHE A 353 1.10 -13.84 0.07
C PHE A 353 1.26 -14.10 1.57
N GLU A 354 2.36 -14.75 1.95
CA GLU A 354 2.68 -15.01 3.35
C GLU A 354 4.12 -14.61 3.65
N HIS A 355 4.30 -13.82 4.73
CA HIS A 355 5.61 -13.46 5.26
C HIS A 355 5.91 -14.28 6.51
N LEU A 356 6.97 -15.07 6.47
CA LEU A 356 7.36 -15.92 7.61
C LEU A 356 8.01 -15.08 8.70
N THR A 357 7.27 -14.82 9.77
CA THR A 357 7.73 -14.08 10.95
C THR A 357 7.78 -14.94 12.20
N VAL A 358 7.01 -16.04 12.22
CA VAL A 358 6.84 -16.92 13.37
C VAL A 358 7.47 -18.29 13.09
N ARG A 359 8.46 -18.69 13.90
CA ARG A 359 9.18 -19.97 13.75
C ARG A 359 8.27 -21.20 13.74
N LYS A 360 7.20 -21.19 14.51
CA LYS A 360 6.22 -22.30 14.55
C LYS A 360 5.70 -22.65 13.16
N TYR A 361 5.47 -21.63 12.32
CA TYR A 361 4.91 -21.78 10.99
C TYR A 361 5.95 -21.85 9.88
N ALA A 362 7.21 -21.55 10.17
CA ALA A 362 8.31 -21.72 9.21
C ALA A 362 8.58 -23.23 8.96
N GLY A 363 8.54 -24.03 10.02
CA GLY A 363 8.80 -25.48 9.93
C GLY A 363 10.19 -25.77 9.34
N SER A 364 10.27 -26.90 8.62
CA SER A 364 11.46 -27.27 7.82
C SER A 364 11.46 -26.64 6.42
N MET A 365 10.39 -25.91 6.05
CA MET A 365 10.08 -25.49 4.68
C MET A 365 10.15 -23.99 4.47
N GLY A 366 10.92 -23.27 5.30
CA GLY A 366 11.10 -21.83 5.12
C GLY A 366 11.93 -21.20 6.23
N LYS A 367 12.45 -19.99 5.97
CA LYS A 367 13.25 -19.21 6.92
C LYS A 367 12.50 -17.94 7.29
N ILE A 368 12.74 -17.48 8.51
CA ILE A 368 12.20 -16.20 8.97
C ILE A 368 12.69 -15.07 8.05
N GLY A 369 11.77 -14.22 7.63
CA GLY A 369 11.99 -13.12 6.67
C GLY A 369 11.65 -13.46 5.23
N GLU A 370 11.49 -14.74 4.88
CA GLU A 370 11.08 -15.15 3.53
C GLU A 370 9.60 -14.86 3.28
N ARG A 371 9.26 -14.63 2.01
CA ARG A 371 7.89 -14.42 1.52
C ARG A 371 7.56 -15.44 0.46
N TYR A 372 6.34 -15.96 0.54
CA TYR A 372 5.86 -17.03 -0.31
C TYR A 372 4.53 -16.67 -0.95
N VAL A 373 4.30 -17.20 -2.14
CA VAL A 373 3.01 -17.18 -2.83
C VAL A 373 2.35 -18.53 -2.71
N ASN A 374 1.05 -18.55 -2.43
CA ASN A 374 0.20 -19.74 -2.37
C ASN A 374 0.74 -20.83 -1.42
N ARG A 375 1.24 -20.40 -0.27
CA ARG A 375 1.68 -21.30 0.80
C ARG A 375 0.53 -21.63 1.73
N ARG A 376 0.46 -22.91 2.15
CA ARG A 376 -0.34 -23.35 3.30
C ARG A 376 0.45 -24.34 4.13
N TYR A 377 0.78 -23.93 5.36
CA TYR A 377 1.50 -24.77 6.31
C TYR A 377 0.80 -24.69 7.67
N ASP A 378 0.07 -25.76 8.01
CA ASP A 378 -0.64 -25.93 9.26
C ASP A 378 -0.50 -27.39 9.73
N ASP A 379 -1.29 -27.79 10.72
CA ASP A 379 -1.24 -29.17 11.25
C ASP A 379 -1.78 -30.21 10.24
N GLU A 380 -2.54 -29.79 9.23
CA GLU A 380 -3.19 -30.66 8.24
C GLU A 380 -2.45 -30.63 6.90
N TYR A 381 -1.90 -29.48 6.49
CA TYR A 381 -1.32 -29.29 5.16
C TYR A 381 0.12 -28.79 5.22
N SER A 382 0.94 -29.30 4.29
CA SER A 382 2.34 -28.91 4.11
C SER A 382 2.61 -28.52 2.66
N ILE A 383 1.94 -27.46 2.18
CA ILE A 383 2.12 -26.89 0.84
C ILE A 383 3.14 -25.76 0.93
N PRO A 384 4.34 -25.91 0.32
CA PRO A 384 5.43 -24.95 0.47
C PRO A 384 5.12 -23.56 -0.13
N GLY A 385 4.28 -23.52 -1.19
CA GLY A 385 4.14 -22.32 -2.00
C GLY A 385 5.41 -22.01 -2.79
N ALA A 386 5.38 -20.95 -3.61
CA ALA A 386 6.54 -20.47 -4.34
C ALA A 386 7.27 -19.39 -3.56
N LEU A 387 8.58 -19.55 -3.36
CA LEU A 387 9.41 -18.56 -2.69
C LEU A 387 9.64 -17.36 -3.63
N ILE A 388 9.38 -16.16 -3.13
CA ILE A 388 9.67 -14.93 -3.84
C ILE A 388 11.13 -14.57 -3.60
N SER A 389 11.90 -14.42 -4.68
CA SER A 389 13.29 -14.03 -4.61
C SER A 389 13.42 -12.50 -4.58
N ARG A 390 14.23 -12.02 -3.65
CA ARG A 390 14.64 -10.62 -3.55
C ARG A 390 15.80 -10.27 -4.49
N THR A 391 16.56 -11.27 -4.91
CA THR A 391 17.77 -11.08 -5.72
C THR A 391 17.42 -10.91 -7.20
N ILE A 392 17.82 -9.78 -7.75
CA ILE A 392 17.87 -9.51 -9.17
C ILE A 392 19.32 -9.76 -9.61
N GLU A 393 19.52 -10.39 -10.75
CA GLU A 393 20.83 -10.42 -11.38
C GLU A 393 21.24 -9.01 -11.83
N GLU A 394 22.52 -8.69 -11.74
CA GLU A 394 23.12 -7.36 -11.66
C GLU A 394 22.81 -6.37 -12.82
N ASP A 395 22.23 -6.81 -13.92
CA ASP A 395 22.09 -5.98 -15.14
C ASP A 395 20.66 -5.54 -15.49
N TYR A 396 19.67 -5.89 -14.69
CA TYR A 396 18.26 -5.61 -15.03
C TYR A 396 17.59 -4.74 -13.98
N THR A 397 17.17 -3.54 -14.39
CA THR A 397 16.31 -2.71 -13.55
C THR A 397 14.91 -3.31 -13.55
N GLN A 398 14.39 -3.64 -12.37
CA GLN A 398 12.98 -4.02 -12.20
C GLN A 398 12.05 -2.82 -12.23
N ASP A 399 12.60 -1.62 -12.27
CA ASP A 399 11.84 -0.39 -12.25
C ASP A 399 11.31 -0.08 -13.66
N ALA A 400 10.00 -0.27 -13.81
CA ALA A 400 9.26 0.14 -14.99
C ALA A 400 8.35 1.32 -14.65
N LEU A 401 7.88 2.03 -15.67
CA LEU A 401 6.98 3.17 -15.51
C LEU A 401 5.68 2.78 -14.78
N ASN A 402 5.20 1.56 -15.02
CA ASN A 402 3.90 1.09 -14.55
C ASN A 402 3.98 -0.24 -13.78
N GLY A 403 5.08 -0.49 -13.08
CA GLY A 403 5.15 -1.67 -12.22
C GLY A 403 6.51 -2.32 -12.12
N ARG A 404 6.52 -3.55 -11.66
CA ARG A 404 7.72 -4.34 -11.42
C ARG A 404 7.45 -5.83 -11.52
N TYR A 405 8.52 -6.64 -11.50
CA TYR A 405 8.39 -8.08 -11.40
C TYR A 405 9.32 -8.65 -10.32
N PHE A 406 8.93 -9.80 -9.79
CA PHE A 406 9.72 -10.57 -8.83
C PHE A 406 9.95 -11.96 -9.40
N TYR A 407 11.09 -12.56 -9.09
CA TYR A 407 11.31 -13.96 -9.40
C TYR A 407 10.63 -14.86 -8.38
N VAL A 408 10.15 -15.99 -8.86
CA VAL A 408 9.65 -17.08 -8.03
C VAL A 408 10.36 -18.39 -8.38
N ASP A 409 10.55 -19.26 -7.40
CA ASP A 409 11.29 -20.53 -7.54
C ASP A 409 10.41 -21.68 -8.06
N ASP A 410 9.12 -21.39 -8.30
CA ASP A 410 8.18 -22.34 -8.87
C ASP A 410 7.13 -21.62 -9.73
N ILE A 411 6.38 -22.40 -10.56
CA ILE A 411 5.25 -21.86 -11.34
C ILE A 411 4.08 -21.52 -10.43
N LEU A 412 3.35 -20.48 -10.77
CA LEU A 412 2.09 -20.15 -10.10
C LEU A 412 0.92 -20.63 -10.98
N ALA A 413 -0.01 -21.33 -10.37
CA ALA A 413 -1.19 -21.78 -11.07
C ALA A 413 -2.41 -21.78 -10.14
N PHE A 414 -3.57 -21.39 -10.66
CA PHE A 414 -4.85 -21.64 -10.01
C PHE A 414 -5.24 -23.10 -10.28
N SER A 415 -4.53 -23.99 -9.61
CA SER A 415 -4.75 -25.45 -9.70
C SER A 415 -5.86 -25.90 -8.75
N THR A 416 -6.30 -27.15 -8.88
CA THR A 416 -7.21 -27.77 -7.92
C THR A 416 -6.62 -27.76 -6.51
N GLN A 417 -5.29 -27.95 -6.36
CA GLN A 417 -4.62 -27.83 -5.05
C GLN A 417 -4.71 -26.39 -4.51
N THR A 418 -4.46 -25.39 -5.34
CA THR A 418 -4.55 -23.98 -4.92
C THR A 418 -5.99 -23.66 -4.52
N ARG A 419 -6.95 -23.95 -5.39
CA ARG A 419 -8.36 -23.65 -5.16
C ARG A 419 -8.93 -24.36 -3.93
N ASP A 420 -8.72 -25.68 -3.83
CA ASP A 420 -9.45 -26.52 -2.88
C ASP A 420 -8.73 -26.67 -1.54
N ILE A 421 -7.42 -26.35 -1.49
CA ILE A 421 -6.63 -26.45 -0.26
C ILE A 421 -6.06 -25.09 0.15
N VAL A 422 -5.24 -24.45 -0.67
CA VAL A 422 -4.57 -23.21 -0.25
C VAL A 422 -5.58 -22.10 0.03
N ASP A 423 -6.53 -21.92 -0.87
CA ASP A 423 -7.53 -20.84 -0.81
C ASP A 423 -8.80 -21.25 -0.02
N ASN A 424 -8.95 -22.54 0.29
CA ASN A 424 -10.04 -23.01 1.15
C ASN A 424 -9.73 -22.74 2.63
N CYS A 425 -9.68 -21.48 2.95
CA CYS A 425 -9.40 -20.96 4.27
C CYS A 425 -10.17 -19.65 4.52
N ARG A 426 -10.02 -19.07 5.69
CA ARG A 426 -10.51 -17.72 5.95
C ARG A 426 -9.67 -16.73 5.14
N ILE A 427 -10.29 -16.08 4.18
CA ILE A 427 -9.68 -15.00 3.41
C ILE A 427 -9.93 -13.71 4.19
N ARG A 428 -8.89 -13.16 4.80
CA ARG A 428 -8.95 -11.88 5.50
C ARG A 428 -8.10 -10.88 4.73
N MET A 429 -8.67 -9.73 4.44
CA MET A 429 -8.02 -8.65 3.73
C MET A 429 -8.25 -7.34 4.47
N ASP A 430 -7.19 -6.57 4.64
CA ASP A 430 -7.32 -5.16 4.97
C ASP A 430 -8.23 -4.49 3.93
N PHE A 431 -9.09 -3.56 4.36
CA PHE A 431 -10.06 -2.98 3.43
C PHE A 431 -9.38 -2.16 2.32
N SER A 432 -8.23 -1.57 2.62
CA SER A 432 -7.41 -0.83 1.65
C SER A 432 -6.80 -1.74 0.56
N THR A 433 -6.64 -3.04 0.82
CA THR A 433 -6.10 -4.02 -0.14
C THR A 433 -7.07 -4.36 -1.25
N ILE A 434 -8.38 -4.20 -1.02
CA ILE A 434 -9.41 -4.52 -2.01
C ILE A 434 -9.25 -3.65 -3.26
N PHE A 435 -8.77 -2.40 -3.10
CA PHE A 435 -8.67 -1.42 -4.18
C PHE A 435 -7.23 -1.33 -4.72
N PRO A 436 -6.97 -1.82 -5.94
CA PRO A 436 -5.62 -1.81 -6.52
C PRO A 436 -5.03 -0.41 -6.68
N GLU A 437 -5.88 0.61 -6.82
CA GLU A 437 -5.48 2.00 -6.97
C GLU A 437 -4.72 2.52 -5.75
N LEU A 438 -5.03 2.04 -4.54
CA LEU A 438 -4.38 2.53 -3.31
C LEU A 438 -2.89 2.16 -3.27
N MET A 439 -2.52 0.97 -3.72
CA MET A 439 -1.11 0.60 -3.85
C MET A 439 -0.44 1.28 -5.04
N THR A 440 -1.09 1.25 -6.19
CA THR A 440 -0.54 1.76 -7.44
C THR A 440 -0.26 3.26 -7.38
N ASN A 441 -1.07 4.02 -6.63
CA ASN A 441 -0.94 5.47 -6.50
C ASN A 441 -0.29 5.91 -5.18
N ASP A 442 0.43 5.01 -4.50
CA ASP A 442 1.21 5.33 -3.30
C ASP A 442 0.37 5.89 -2.15
N ILE A 443 -0.86 5.42 -2.04
CA ILE A 443 -1.80 5.85 -1.00
C ILE A 443 -1.67 4.97 0.23
N ARG A 444 -1.73 3.64 0.02
CA ARG A 444 -1.62 2.67 1.11
C ARG A 444 -0.27 2.76 1.80
N GLN A 445 -0.28 2.87 3.12
CA GLN A 445 0.91 2.96 3.98
C GLN A 445 1.88 4.10 3.65
N ASN A 446 1.44 5.07 2.84
CA ASN A 446 2.24 6.24 2.52
C ASN A 446 1.78 7.46 3.33
N GLY A 447 2.74 8.28 3.72
CA GLY A 447 2.55 9.50 4.50
C GLY A 447 3.40 9.46 5.78
N ASN A 448 3.75 10.60 6.28
CA ASN A 448 4.52 10.72 7.53
C ASN A 448 3.57 11.13 8.67
N PRO A 449 3.37 10.29 9.70
CA PRO A 449 2.53 10.64 10.85
C PRO A 449 3.06 11.85 11.63
N SER A 450 4.28 12.31 11.33
CA SER A 450 4.89 13.49 11.93
C SER A 450 4.60 14.79 11.17
N VAL A 451 4.02 14.72 9.97
CA VAL A 451 3.71 15.92 9.18
C VAL A 451 2.48 16.60 9.77
N GLN A 452 2.64 17.87 10.14
CA GLN A 452 1.51 18.72 10.52
C GLN A 452 0.72 19.12 9.28
N ASP A 453 -0.60 19.14 9.36
CA ASP A 453 -1.43 19.81 8.36
C ASP A 453 -1.55 21.30 8.75
N PRO A 454 -0.79 22.21 8.12
CA PRO A 454 -0.76 23.63 8.48
C PRO A 454 -2.09 24.33 8.21
N ASP A 455 -2.95 23.75 7.39
CA ASP A 455 -4.23 24.36 6.99
C ASP A 455 -5.36 24.08 7.98
N TYR A 456 -5.13 23.24 9.00
CA TYR A 456 -6.20 22.83 9.87
C TYR A 456 -6.00 23.11 11.35
N ASP A 457 -4.90 22.75 11.94
CA ASP A 457 -4.54 22.98 13.32
C ASP A 457 -3.03 22.83 13.49
N GLU A 458 -2.36 23.81 14.10
CA GLU A 458 -0.91 23.79 14.35
C GLU A 458 -0.47 22.60 15.23
N THR A 459 -1.42 21.93 15.91
CA THR A 459 -1.17 20.77 16.77
C THR A 459 -1.50 19.43 16.12
N ALA A 460 -2.16 19.44 14.95
CA ALA A 460 -2.56 18.23 14.26
C ALA A 460 -1.37 17.61 13.51
N LYS A 461 -0.90 16.46 13.98
CA LYS A 461 0.17 15.68 13.35
C LYS A 461 -0.45 14.53 12.58
N TYR A 462 -0.69 14.69 11.28
CA TYR A 462 -1.34 13.66 10.49
C TYR A 462 -0.65 13.45 9.15
N GLY A 463 -0.58 12.19 8.75
CA GLY A 463 -0.26 11.81 7.40
C GLY A 463 -1.33 12.30 6.41
N ARG A 464 -1.06 12.14 5.11
CA ARG A 464 -2.03 12.49 4.07
C ARG A 464 -3.22 11.53 4.14
N ASN A 465 -4.41 12.05 4.41
CA ASN A 465 -5.66 11.36 4.19
C ASN A 465 -6.16 11.67 2.78
N TYR A 466 -6.74 10.67 2.13
CA TYR A 466 -7.26 10.82 0.77
C TYR A 466 -8.75 10.52 0.75
N TYR A 467 -9.51 11.27 -0.03
CA TYR A 467 -10.85 10.86 -0.42
C TYR A 467 -10.88 10.54 -1.91
N PHE A 468 -11.78 9.65 -2.30
CA PHE A 468 -11.83 9.16 -3.66
C PHE A 468 -13.02 9.76 -4.41
N PRO A 469 -12.77 10.61 -5.44
CA PRO A 469 -13.80 11.06 -6.35
C PRO A 469 -14.49 9.89 -7.07
N ASP A 470 -15.73 10.10 -7.49
CA ASP A 470 -16.46 9.08 -8.24
C ASP A 470 -15.69 8.67 -9.52
N GLY A 471 -15.59 7.37 -9.76
CA GLY A 471 -14.80 6.81 -10.86
C GLY A 471 -13.29 6.73 -10.62
N TYR A 472 -12.74 7.18 -9.49
CA TYR A 472 -11.34 6.98 -9.16
C TYR A 472 -11.03 5.50 -8.87
N LEU A 473 -11.81 4.88 -7.97
CA LEU A 473 -11.68 3.47 -7.63
C LEU A 473 -12.48 2.60 -8.61
N LYS A 474 -11.85 1.52 -9.08
CA LYS A 474 -12.49 0.55 -9.96
C LYS A 474 -13.60 -0.21 -9.22
N ASN A 475 -14.73 -0.40 -9.88
CA ASN A 475 -15.88 -1.14 -9.34
C ASN A 475 -16.46 -0.56 -8.03
N VAL A 476 -16.31 0.74 -7.82
CA VAL A 476 -16.86 1.49 -6.68
C VAL A 476 -17.79 2.57 -7.19
N LYS A 477 -18.97 2.67 -6.56
CA LYS A 477 -19.89 3.83 -6.70
C LYS A 477 -20.13 4.36 -5.30
N CYS A 478 -19.86 5.64 -5.07
CA CYS A 478 -20.01 6.26 -3.77
C CYS A 478 -20.66 7.63 -3.88
N SER A 479 -21.76 7.84 -3.16
CA SER A 479 -22.21 9.17 -2.78
C SER A 479 -21.78 9.44 -1.33
N GLY A 480 -21.47 10.68 -0.98
CA GLY A 480 -20.80 11.03 0.25
C GLY A 480 -19.28 10.99 0.08
N TYR A 481 -18.57 10.83 1.16
CA TYR A 481 -17.11 10.80 1.13
C TYR A 481 -16.57 9.44 1.59
N PHE A 482 -15.81 8.81 0.72
CA PHE A 482 -15.06 7.60 1.02
C PHE A 482 -13.59 7.99 1.22
N VAL A 483 -13.10 7.86 2.45
CA VAL A 483 -11.82 8.41 2.89
C VAL A 483 -10.89 7.28 3.31
N TYR A 484 -9.71 7.24 2.71
CA TYR A 484 -8.56 6.51 3.25
C TYR A 484 -7.94 7.37 4.35
N ARG A 485 -7.81 6.78 5.51
CA ARG A 485 -7.28 7.43 6.67
C ARG A 485 -6.06 6.69 7.15
N ARG A 486 -4.94 7.38 7.11
CA ARG A 486 -3.73 6.82 7.68
C ARG A 486 -3.75 6.96 9.18
N PRO A 487 -3.52 5.88 9.92
CA PRO A 487 -3.58 5.92 11.36
C PRO A 487 -2.51 6.83 11.95
N HIS A 488 -2.94 7.49 12.97
CA HIS A 488 -2.13 8.20 13.94
C HIS A 488 -1.85 7.27 15.15
N ASN A 489 -0.90 7.62 16.00
CA ASN A 489 -0.67 6.93 17.28
C ASN A 489 -2.00 6.71 18.02
N TYR A 490 -2.32 5.47 18.41
CA TYR A 490 -3.51 5.03 19.13
C TYR A 490 -4.70 4.54 18.30
N TYR A 491 -4.52 4.19 17.03
CA TYR A 491 -5.60 3.58 16.29
C TYR A 491 -5.72 2.08 16.53
N ASP A 492 -6.97 1.63 16.59
CA ASP A 492 -7.36 0.23 16.64
C ASP A 492 -7.72 -0.24 15.23
N SER A 493 -6.77 -0.16 14.27
CA SER A 493 -6.94 -0.58 12.89
C SER A 493 -6.08 -1.77 12.53
N TYR A 494 -6.63 -2.67 11.74
CA TYR A 494 -5.93 -3.83 11.21
C TYR A 494 -4.88 -3.33 10.20
N GLU A 495 -3.63 -3.74 10.39
CA GLU A 495 -2.50 -3.36 9.52
C GLU A 495 -2.17 -1.87 9.43
N GLY A 496 -2.77 -1.07 10.28
CA GLY A 496 -2.32 0.29 10.52
C GLY A 496 -2.95 1.39 9.68
N ASP A 497 -3.97 1.10 8.88
CA ASP A 497 -4.78 2.10 8.17
C ASP A 497 -6.28 1.78 8.25
N GLU A 498 -7.11 2.67 7.77
CA GLU A 498 -8.56 2.46 7.79
C GLU A 498 -9.27 3.21 6.66
N MET A 499 -10.37 2.64 6.20
CA MET A 499 -11.26 3.28 5.26
C MET A 499 -12.53 3.73 5.99
N ASN A 500 -12.94 4.97 5.78
CA ASN A 500 -14.10 5.54 6.47
C ASN A 500 -15.08 6.19 5.48
N LEU A 501 -16.36 6.05 5.80
CA LEU A 501 -17.43 6.75 5.11
C LEU A 501 -17.92 7.92 5.97
N PHE A 502 -18.09 9.07 5.36
CA PHE A 502 -18.58 10.28 6.03
C PHE A 502 -19.76 10.90 5.30
N GLY A 503 -20.56 11.63 6.05
CA GLY A 503 -21.73 12.33 5.52
C GLY A 503 -22.91 11.39 5.31
N ASN A 504 -23.76 11.71 4.33
CA ASN A 504 -24.90 10.87 3.94
C ASN A 504 -24.46 9.89 2.84
N TYR A 505 -23.66 8.92 3.25
CA TYR A 505 -23.01 7.98 2.34
C TYR A 505 -23.94 6.88 1.84
N ASP A 506 -23.70 6.46 0.59
CA ASP A 506 -24.25 5.27 -0.04
C ASP A 506 -23.15 4.72 -0.97
N ILE A 507 -22.44 3.69 -0.53
CA ILE A 507 -21.35 3.08 -1.28
C ILE A 507 -21.73 1.69 -1.75
N THR A 508 -21.36 1.37 -2.98
CA THR A 508 -21.40 0.01 -3.52
C THR A 508 -20.03 -0.32 -4.09
N PHE A 509 -19.47 -1.47 -3.71
CA PHE A 509 -18.18 -1.95 -4.22
C PHE A 509 -18.22 -3.46 -4.46
N LYS A 510 -17.40 -3.91 -5.40
CA LYS A 510 -17.19 -5.34 -5.66
C LYS A 510 -16.40 -5.96 -4.51
N ILE A 511 -16.88 -7.07 -3.96
CA ILE A 511 -16.09 -7.85 -2.99
C ILE A 511 -15.03 -8.70 -3.69
N PRO A 512 -13.94 -9.09 -3.00
CA PRO A 512 -12.98 -10.05 -3.53
C PRO A 512 -13.65 -11.36 -3.94
N PRO A 513 -13.15 -12.06 -4.98
CA PRO A 513 -13.72 -13.32 -5.41
C PRO A 513 -13.49 -14.44 -4.40
N VAL A 514 -14.34 -15.46 -4.46
CA VAL A 514 -14.15 -16.70 -3.72
C VAL A 514 -13.56 -17.79 -4.63
N PRO A 515 -12.75 -18.71 -4.11
CA PRO A 515 -12.06 -19.70 -4.95
C PRO A 515 -13.00 -20.79 -5.53
N TYR A 516 -14.13 -21.05 -4.88
CA TYR A 516 -15.08 -22.11 -5.28
C TYR A 516 -16.52 -21.73 -4.90
N GLU A 517 -17.48 -22.34 -5.62
CA GLU A 517 -18.91 -22.20 -5.37
C GLU A 517 -19.31 -22.78 -4.03
N GLY A 518 -20.07 -22.04 -3.25
CA GLY A 518 -20.56 -22.51 -1.96
C GLY A 518 -21.14 -21.44 -1.05
N GLU A 519 -21.46 -21.87 0.16
CA GLU A 519 -21.93 -20.95 1.21
C GLU A 519 -20.75 -20.28 1.90
N TRP A 520 -20.75 -18.95 1.88
CA TRP A 520 -19.75 -18.11 2.48
C TRP A 520 -20.36 -17.14 3.48
N GLN A 521 -19.66 -16.90 4.57
CA GLN A 521 -20.01 -15.86 5.53
C GLN A 521 -19.12 -14.64 5.31
N ILE A 522 -19.75 -13.50 5.05
CA ILE A 522 -19.06 -12.21 4.86
C ILE A 522 -19.06 -11.51 6.20
N ARG A 523 -17.88 -11.16 6.69
CA ARG A 523 -17.68 -10.49 7.96
C ARG A 523 -16.89 -9.22 7.76
N MET A 524 -17.13 -8.25 8.61
CA MET A 524 -16.38 -6.99 8.67
C MET A 524 -15.79 -6.81 10.07
N GLY A 525 -14.51 -6.48 10.14
CA GLY A 525 -13.86 -6.00 11.34
C GLY A 525 -13.91 -4.48 11.41
N TYR A 526 -14.07 -3.95 12.61
CA TYR A 526 -14.04 -2.51 12.88
C TYR A 526 -13.86 -2.21 14.37
N ALA A 527 -13.53 -0.96 14.67
CA ALA A 527 -13.57 -0.45 16.02
C ALA A 527 -14.86 0.35 16.24
N SER A 528 -15.68 -0.06 17.22
CA SER A 528 -16.90 0.64 17.60
C SER A 528 -16.59 1.88 18.43
N GLU A 529 -17.35 2.97 18.21
CA GLU A 529 -17.18 4.23 18.92
C GLU A 529 -18.50 4.99 18.99
N SER A 530 -18.69 5.77 20.06
CA SER A 530 -19.95 6.49 20.34
C SER A 530 -20.36 7.49 19.26
N THR A 531 -19.42 7.99 18.47
CA THR A 531 -19.63 8.95 17.39
C THR A 531 -19.90 8.30 16.03
N ARG A 532 -19.79 6.97 15.94
CA ARG A 532 -20.03 6.26 14.68
C ARG A 532 -21.52 6.22 14.31
N GLY A 533 -21.78 5.90 13.05
CA GLY A 533 -23.13 5.92 12.48
C GLY A 533 -23.81 4.56 12.47
N ILE A 534 -24.99 4.57 11.84
CA ILE A 534 -25.82 3.39 11.60
C ILE A 534 -26.01 3.26 10.09
N ALA A 535 -25.81 2.04 9.56
CA ALA A 535 -25.96 1.78 8.13
C ALA A 535 -26.75 0.50 7.85
N GLN A 536 -27.55 0.52 6.81
CA GLN A 536 -28.13 -0.69 6.23
C GLN A 536 -27.13 -1.32 5.26
N ILE A 537 -26.90 -2.60 5.43
CA ILE A 537 -26.07 -3.43 4.56
C ILE A 537 -26.98 -4.09 3.50
N TYR A 538 -26.49 -4.12 2.26
CA TYR A 538 -27.10 -4.87 1.16
C TYR A 538 -26.04 -5.75 0.50
N PHE A 539 -26.44 -6.92 0.10
CA PHE A 539 -25.62 -7.82 -0.69
C PHE A 539 -26.36 -8.14 -2.00
N ASP A 540 -25.72 -7.91 -3.14
CA ASP A 540 -26.32 -8.02 -4.49
C ASP A 540 -27.70 -7.37 -4.57
N GLY A 541 -27.81 -6.17 -4.00
CA GLY A 541 -29.04 -5.37 -3.96
C GLY A 541 -30.07 -5.81 -2.92
N GLN A 542 -29.88 -6.91 -2.22
CA GLN A 542 -30.80 -7.40 -1.19
C GLN A 542 -30.38 -6.93 0.20
N PRO A 543 -31.28 -6.33 1.01
CA PRO A 543 -30.95 -5.90 2.36
C PRO A 543 -30.63 -7.11 3.25
N GLN A 544 -29.56 -6.96 4.03
CA GLN A 544 -29.09 -7.98 4.97
C GLN A 544 -29.34 -7.54 6.41
N GLY A 545 -30.08 -8.35 7.16
CA GLY A 545 -30.37 -8.11 8.57
C GLY A 545 -31.01 -6.74 8.87
N ILE A 546 -30.88 -6.33 10.12
CA ILE A 546 -31.25 -4.98 10.60
C ILE A 546 -30.06 -4.02 10.38
N PRO A 547 -30.29 -2.69 10.34
CA PRO A 547 -29.21 -1.74 10.25
C PRO A 547 -28.15 -1.95 11.32
N LEU A 548 -26.89 -1.96 10.89
CA LEU A 548 -25.72 -2.10 11.77
C LEU A 548 -25.48 -0.79 12.52
N ASP A 549 -25.51 -0.87 13.85
CA ASP A 549 -25.18 0.24 14.75
C ASP A 549 -23.72 0.08 15.22
N MET A 550 -22.84 0.93 14.72
CA MET A 550 -21.41 0.88 15.04
C MET A 550 -21.05 1.51 16.40
N THR A 551 -22.03 1.96 17.18
CA THR A 551 -21.81 2.47 18.54
C THR A 551 -21.83 1.37 19.60
N VAL A 552 -22.34 0.18 19.25
CA VAL A 552 -22.53 -0.95 20.19
C VAL A 552 -21.24 -1.73 20.34
N GLN A 553 -20.84 -1.99 21.60
CA GLN A 553 -19.64 -2.77 21.95
C GLN A 553 -20.02 -4.17 22.46
N LEU A 554 -19.07 -5.12 22.46
CA LEU A 554 -19.33 -6.50 22.88
C LEU A 554 -19.75 -6.64 24.33
N ASP A 555 -19.33 -5.74 25.21
CA ASP A 555 -19.74 -5.68 26.63
C ASP A 555 -21.13 -5.03 26.85
N ASN A 556 -21.79 -4.61 25.79
CA ASN A 556 -23.17 -4.15 25.86
C ASN A 556 -24.10 -5.29 26.35
N ALA A 557 -25.10 -4.95 27.18
CA ALA A 557 -26.05 -5.91 27.71
C ALA A 557 -26.85 -6.71 26.66
N SER A 558 -26.98 -6.15 25.44
CA SER A 558 -27.61 -6.85 24.31
C SER A 558 -26.70 -7.92 23.66
N ILE A 559 -25.38 -7.90 23.94
CA ILE A 559 -24.40 -8.86 23.42
C ILE A 559 -23.92 -9.77 24.56
N LEU A 560 -22.83 -9.46 25.23
CA LEU A 560 -22.31 -10.27 26.33
C LEU A 560 -22.59 -9.64 27.72
N GLY A 561 -22.66 -8.29 27.79
CA GLY A 561 -22.86 -7.59 29.06
C GLY A 561 -21.81 -7.98 30.08
N SER A 562 -22.28 -8.43 31.25
CA SER A 562 -21.43 -8.89 32.36
C SER A 562 -20.62 -10.15 32.04
N ASP A 563 -20.94 -10.89 30.98
CA ASP A 563 -20.23 -12.09 30.59
C ASP A 563 -18.99 -11.77 29.75
N TRP A 564 -18.78 -10.49 29.43
CA TRP A 564 -17.57 -10.04 28.75
C TRP A 564 -16.32 -10.26 29.60
N VAL A 565 -15.32 -10.92 29.01
CA VAL A 565 -14.02 -11.18 29.65
C VAL A 565 -12.91 -10.58 28.81
N SER A 566 -12.18 -9.61 29.35
CA SER A 566 -11.05 -8.93 28.67
C SER A 566 -9.76 -9.77 28.66
N SER A 567 -9.60 -10.74 29.58
CA SER A 567 -8.39 -11.56 29.69
C SER A 567 -8.44 -12.78 28.78
N TYR A 568 -8.60 -12.55 27.48
CA TYR A 568 -8.68 -13.60 26.46
C TYR A 568 -7.52 -14.62 26.54
N SER A 569 -6.30 -14.15 26.78
CA SER A 569 -5.11 -15.02 26.87
C SER A 569 -5.08 -15.95 28.10
N SER A 570 -5.92 -15.71 29.09
CA SER A 570 -6.02 -16.56 30.28
C SER A 570 -7.22 -17.50 30.27
N MET A 571 -8.07 -17.43 29.24
CA MET A 571 -9.22 -18.34 29.08
C MET A 571 -8.75 -19.76 28.74
N THR A 572 -9.38 -20.73 29.37
CA THR A 572 -9.25 -22.13 28.98
C THR A 572 -9.92 -22.38 27.62
N GLN A 573 -9.57 -23.47 26.96
CA GLN A 573 -10.18 -23.86 25.68
C GLN A 573 -11.72 -23.99 25.77
N THR A 574 -12.22 -24.47 26.89
CA THR A 574 -13.66 -24.59 27.13
C THR A 574 -14.32 -23.21 27.26
N GLU A 575 -13.69 -22.28 27.97
CA GLU A 575 -14.18 -20.90 28.09
C GLU A 575 -14.15 -20.15 26.76
N LEU A 576 -13.07 -20.29 25.99
CA LEU A 576 -12.97 -19.73 24.63
C LEU A 576 -14.04 -20.25 23.69
N SER A 577 -14.30 -21.56 23.72
CA SER A 577 -15.36 -22.18 22.91
C SER A 577 -16.75 -21.70 23.31
N ALA A 578 -17.02 -21.54 24.60
CA ALA A 578 -18.30 -21.02 25.12
C ALA A 578 -18.51 -19.56 24.75
N ASP A 579 -17.47 -18.73 24.89
CA ASP A 579 -17.46 -17.31 24.51
C ASP A 579 -17.72 -17.15 23.00
N GLN A 580 -16.99 -17.90 22.17
CA GLN A 580 -17.18 -17.88 20.73
C GLN A 580 -18.60 -18.30 20.33
N LYS A 581 -19.16 -19.32 20.97
CA LYS A 581 -20.53 -19.77 20.69
C LYS A 581 -21.56 -18.70 21.09
N ALA A 582 -21.36 -18.04 22.21
CA ALA A 582 -22.25 -16.97 22.68
C ALA A 582 -22.23 -15.77 21.70
N LEU A 583 -21.07 -15.36 21.22
CA LEU A 583 -20.91 -14.30 20.22
C LEU A 583 -21.49 -14.72 18.85
N LYS A 584 -21.13 -15.90 18.36
CA LYS A 584 -21.59 -16.45 17.07
C LYS A 584 -23.10 -16.49 16.97
N ASN A 585 -23.80 -16.88 18.04
CA ASN A 585 -25.26 -16.92 18.08
C ASN A 585 -25.91 -15.54 17.88
N LYS A 586 -25.14 -14.47 18.05
CA LYS A 586 -25.58 -13.06 17.88
C LYS A 586 -24.94 -12.39 16.66
N GLY A 587 -24.18 -13.13 15.85
CA GLY A 587 -23.53 -12.64 14.66
C GLY A 587 -22.22 -11.88 14.91
N TYR A 588 -21.59 -12.09 16.05
CA TYR A 588 -20.34 -11.42 16.42
C TYR A 588 -19.19 -12.39 16.62
N TYR A 589 -17.98 -11.88 16.50
CA TYR A 589 -16.72 -12.55 16.83
C TYR A 589 -15.77 -11.54 17.47
N ARG A 590 -14.88 -12.00 18.32
CA ARG A 590 -13.80 -11.15 18.84
C ARG A 590 -12.96 -10.60 17.70
N GLY A 591 -12.24 -9.52 17.93
CA GLY A 591 -11.28 -8.98 16.97
C GLY A 591 -10.25 -10.03 16.54
N ALA A 592 -9.68 -9.86 15.34
CA ALA A 592 -8.72 -10.79 14.79
C ALA A 592 -7.53 -11.01 15.74
N ALA A 593 -7.10 -12.27 15.92
CA ALA A 593 -6.01 -12.61 16.83
C ALA A 593 -4.66 -11.94 16.43
N GLY A 594 -4.46 -11.64 15.14
CA GLY A 594 -3.31 -10.90 14.62
C GLY A 594 -3.47 -9.39 14.59
N GLY A 595 -4.62 -8.86 14.99
CA GLY A 595 -4.85 -7.42 15.08
C GLY A 595 -4.27 -6.82 16.35
N TYR A 596 -3.60 -5.67 16.23
CA TYR A 596 -2.96 -4.97 17.32
C TYR A 596 -3.34 -3.51 17.35
N ARG A 597 -3.47 -3.00 18.56
CA ARG A 597 -3.48 -1.57 18.80
C ARG A 597 -2.06 -1.05 18.88
N TYR A 598 -1.74 -0.06 18.10
CA TYR A 598 -0.50 0.70 18.24
C TYR A 598 -0.60 1.69 19.43
N ASN A 599 0.40 1.70 20.26
CA ASN A 599 0.38 2.48 21.51
C ASN A 599 1.55 3.48 21.59
N GLY A 600 1.68 4.36 20.60
CA GLY A 600 2.56 5.52 20.64
C GLY A 600 4.04 5.30 20.32
N ALA A 601 4.81 6.38 20.38
CA ALA A 601 6.24 6.44 20.08
C ALA A 601 7.08 5.56 21.01
N GLY A 602 7.28 4.33 20.64
CA GLY A 602 8.05 3.35 21.41
C GLY A 602 7.91 1.94 20.88
N GLY A 603 7.06 1.74 19.87
CA GLY A 603 6.98 0.47 19.13
C GLY A 603 6.48 -0.72 19.92
N SER A 604 5.85 -0.52 21.09
CA SER A 604 5.29 -1.61 21.87
C SER A 604 3.83 -1.82 21.54
N THR A 605 3.52 -2.90 20.84
CA THR A 605 2.15 -3.40 20.70
C THR A 605 1.71 -4.01 21.99
N THR A 606 0.85 -3.32 22.73
CA THR A 606 0.48 -3.76 24.07
C THR A 606 -0.89 -4.42 24.12
N THR A 607 -1.71 -4.30 23.06
CA THR A 607 -3.09 -4.73 23.15
C THR A 607 -3.52 -5.48 21.90
N ILE A 608 -3.95 -6.72 22.08
CA ILE A 608 -4.51 -7.59 21.04
C ILE A 608 -5.99 -7.25 20.88
N PHE A 609 -6.49 -7.11 19.65
CA PHE A 609 -7.90 -6.81 19.37
C PHE A 609 -8.88 -7.75 20.09
N ALA A 610 -8.57 -9.04 20.17
CA ALA A 610 -9.41 -10.01 20.85
C ALA A 610 -9.66 -9.71 22.32
N THR A 611 -8.88 -8.84 22.96
CA THR A 611 -9.03 -8.44 24.37
C THR A 611 -9.86 -7.18 24.57
N GLN A 612 -10.26 -6.51 23.50
CA GLN A 612 -11.03 -5.27 23.53
C GLN A 612 -12.50 -5.51 23.25
N SER A 613 -13.41 -4.86 23.98
CA SER A 613 -14.85 -4.96 23.69
C SER A 613 -15.28 -4.12 22.48
N TRP A 614 -14.45 -3.19 22.06
CA TRP A 614 -14.73 -2.26 20.94
C TRP A 614 -14.11 -2.67 19.62
N THR A 615 -13.12 -3.56 19.57
CA THR A 615 -12.57 -4.12 18.33
C THR A 615 -13.10 -5.54 18.12
N PHE A 616 -13.91 -5.75 17.09
CA PHE A 616 -14.54 -7.03 16.86
C PHE A 616 -14.95 -7.21 15.39
N ARG A 617 -15.43 -8.40 15.08
CA ARG A 617 -15.98 -8.73 13.77
C ARG A 617 -17.47 -8.95 13.87
N ILE A 618 -18.19 -8.48 12.85
CA ILE A 618 -19.63 -8.73 12.69
C ILE A 618 -19.89 -9.49 11.40
N VAL A 619 -20.83 -10.41 11.45
CA VAL A 619 -21.37 -11.09 10.29
C VAL A 619 -22.30 -10.15 9.55
N LEU A 620 -21.93 -9.75 8.33
CA LEU A 620 -22.78 -8.92 7.47
C LEU A 620 -23.87 -9.77 6.81
N CYS A 621 -23.48 -10.92 6.26
CA CYS A 621 -24.42 -11.90 5.66
C CYS A 621 -23.76 -13.28 5.56
N THR A 622 -24.62 -14.31 5.33
CA THR A 622 -24.24 -15.65 4.91
C THR A 622 -24.96 -15.92 3.61
N VAL A 623 -24.21 -16.14 2.54
CA VAL A 623 -24.72 -16.18 1.17
C VAL A 623 -24.06 -17.29 0.37
N HIS A 624 -24.75 -17.77 -0.66
CA HIS A 624 -24.17 -18.64 -1.68
C HIS A 624 -23.46 -17.77 -2.71
N LEU A 625 -22.19 -18.05 -2.99
CA LEU A 625 -21.37 -17.33 -3.96
C LEU A 625 -20.95 -18.25 -5.10
N ASP A 626 -21.07 -17.75 -6.33
CA ASP A 626 -20.51 -18.37 -7.54
C ASP A 626 -19.13 -17.72 -7.81
N PRO A 627 -18.05 -18.48 -7.90
CA PRO A 627 -16.71 -17.94 -8.15
C PRO A 627 -16.56 -17.28 -9.53
N ASN A 628 -17.52 -17.48 -10.46
CA ASN A 628 -17.47 -16.91 -11.80
C ASN A 628 -18.28 -15.61 -11.94
N GLU A 629 -18.92 -15.15 -10.86
CA GLU A 629 -19.74 -13.94 -10.85
C GLU A 629 -19.12 -12.86 -9.98
N ASP A 630 -19.35 -11.60 -10.35
CA ASP A 630 -19.01 -10.45 -9.53
C ASP A 630 -20.11 -10.20 -8.50
N HIS A 631 -19.75 -10.14 -7.23
CA HIS A 631 -20.66 -9.87 -6.13
C HIS A 631 -20.39 -8.50 -5.51
N TYR A 632 -21.46 -7.83 -5.06
CA TYR A 632 -21.41 -6.45 -4.61
C TYR A 632 -21.97 -6.28 -3.20
N LEU A 633 -21.17 -5.61 -2.35
CA LEU A 633 -21.60 -5.12 -1.05
C LEU A 633 -21.99 -3.65 -1.17
N ARG A 634 -23.16 -3.27 -0.60
CA ARG A 634 -23.58 -1.88 -0.51
C ARG A 634 -23.83 -1.51 0.94
N ILE A 635 -23.32 -0.36 1.34
CA ILE A 635 -23.44 0.20 2.69
C ILE A 635 -24.09 1.56 2.56
N ARG A 636 -25.28 1.72 3.14
CA ARG A 636 -26.04 2.94 3.06
C ARG A 636 -26.36 3.48 4.45
N SER A 637 -26.01 4.74 4.68
CA SER A 637 -26.36 5.44 5.92
C SER A 637 -27.88 5.48 6.11
N VAL A 638 -28.30 5.15 7.32
CA VAL A 638 -29.71 5.30 7.77
C VAL A 638 -29.80 6.17 9.03
N SER A 639 -28.68 6.75 9.44
CA SER A 639 -28.63 7.66 10.60
C SER A 639 -29.28 8.98 10.24
N SER A 640 -30.11 9.50 11.16
CA SER A 640 -30.60 10.87 11.10
C SER A 640 -29.59 11.89 11.62
N LYS A 641 -28.45 11.44 12.15
CA LYS A 641 -27.37 12.30 12.60
C LYS A 641 -26.72 12.96 11.37
N MET A 642 -26.65 14.28 11.40
CA MET A 642 -26.06 15.08 10.33
C MET A 642 -24.62 15.44 10.73
N GLY A 643 -23.69 15.39 9.77
CA GLY A 643 -22.30 15.81 9.99
C GLY A 643 -21.43 14.72 10.61
N ASN A 644 -20.62 15.10 11.59
CA ASN A 644 -19.50 14.33 12.11
C ASN A 644 -19.84 13.08 12.92
N ASP A 645 -21.11 12.93 13.34
CA ASP A 645 -21.57 11.80 14.13
C ASP A 645 -22.16 10.68 13.26
N ASN A 646 -21.70 10.54 12.02
CA ASN A 646 -22.16 9.53 11.07
C ASN A 646 -20.98 8.85 10.36
N GLU A 647 -19.87 8.70 11.03
CA GLU A 647 -18.71 7.98 10.53
C GLU A 647 -18.99 6.48 10.48
N PHE A 648 -18.64 5.81 9.38
CA PHE A 648 -18.71 4.36 9.25
C PHE A 648 -17.34 3.82 8.88
N MET A 649 -16.73 3.02 9.77
CA MET A 649 -15.41 2.46 9.61
C MET A 649 -15.45 1.12 8.88
N LEU A 650 -14.55 0.96 7.94
CA LEU A 650 -14.28 -0.25 7.17
C LEU A 650 -12.81 -0.59 7.39
N ASP A 651 -12.52 -1.49 8.33
CA ASP A 651 -11.15 -1.83 8.69
C ASP A 651 -10.65 -3.03 7.86
N TYR A 652 -11.26 -4.18 8.01
CA TYR A 652 -10.95 -5.37 7.21
C TYR A 652 -12.20 -6.20 6.90
N LEU A 653 -12.10 -6.94 5.81
CA LEU A 653 -13.14 -7.88 5.34
C LEU A 653 -12.67 -9.32 5.51
N GLU A 654 -13.58 -10.20 5.90
CA GLU A 654 -13.35 -11.65 5.89
C GLU A 654 -14.38 -12.33 5.01
N LEU A 655 -13.91 -13.24 4.16
CA LEU A 655 -14.71 -14.24 3.47
C LEU A 655 -14.40 -15.59 4.12
N VAL A 656 -15.40 -16.18 4.77
CA VAL A 656 -15.21 -17.39 5.58
C VAL A 656 -16.05 -18.52 4.99
N PRO A 657 -15.43 -19.61 4.53
CA PRO A 657 -16.15 -20.74 3.95
C PRO A 657 -16.90 -21.54 5.00
N LYS A 658 -17.93 -22.24 4.58
CA LYS A 658 -18.73 -23.11 5.45
C LYS A 658 -17.91 -24.17 6.17
N SER A 659 -16.84 -24.65 5.55
CA SER A 659 -15.88 -25.59 6.16
C SER A 659 -15.27 -25.07 7.46
N ILE A 660 -15.18 -23.74 7.62
CA ILE A 660 -14.66 -23.08 8.81
C ILE A 660 -15.79 -22.61 9.73
N TYR A 661 -16.71 -21.75 9.25
CA TYR A 661 -17.76 -21.21 10.13
C TYR A 661 -18.81 -22.26 10.52
N GLY A 662 -18.93 -23.32 9.75
CA GLY A 662 -19.89 -24.42 10.01
C GLY A 662 -19.42 -25.45 11.04
N VAL A 663 -18.17 -25.38 11.49
CA VAL A 663 -17.64 -26.30 12.50
C VAL A 663 -18.38 -26.11 13.83
N THR A 664 -18.95 -27.19 14.32
CA THR A 664 -19.83 -27.24 15.52
C THR A 664 -19.26 -28.08 16.65
N ASP A 665 -18.10 -28.72 16.46
CA ASP A 665 -17.52 -29.61 17.43
C ASP A 665 -17.17 -28.88 18.73
N GLU A 666 -17.58 -29.47 19.85
CA GLU A 666 -17.29 -28.89 21.17
C GLU A 666 -15.77 -28.83 21.39
N GLY A 667 -15.28 -27.63 21.69
CA GLY A 667 -13.87 -27.39 21.97
C GLY A 667 -13.04 -26.92 20.78
N GLN A 668 -13.57 -26.87 19.56
CA GLN A 668 -12.90 -26.22 18.44
C GLN A 668 -13.14 -24.70 18.46
N ILE A 669 -12.06 -23.96 18.31
CA ILE A 669 -12.08 -22.50 18.25
C ILE A 669 -11.81 -22.12 16.81
N GLU A 670 -12.79 -21.48 16.18
CA GLU A 670 -12.72 -21.11 14.76
C GLU A 670 -11.47 -20.27 14.41
N ASP A 671 -11.03 -19.39 15.31
CA ASP A 671 -9.84 -18.56 15.10
C ASP A 671 -8.52 -19.34 15.17
N MET A 672 -8.57 -20.61 15.50
CA MET A 672 -7.44 -21.52 15.50
C MET A 672 -7.44 -22.49 14.29
N LEU A 673 -8.42 -22.35 13.41
CA LEU A 673 -8.57 -23.18 12.20
C LEU A 673 -7.92 -22.45 11.00
#